data_1e93b01c358df0935a53c2e1a267d882
#
_entry.id   1e93b01c358df0935a53c2e1a267d882
#
_cell.length_a   1.000
_cell.length_b   1.000
_cell.length_c   1.000
_cell.angle_alpha   90.00
_cell.angle_beta   90.00
_cell.angle_gamma   90.00
#
_symmetry.space_group_name_H-M   'P 1'
#
loop_
_entity.id
_entity.type
_entity.pdbx_description
1 polymer ?
#
loop_
_entity_poly.entity_id
_entity_poly.type
_entity_poly.pdbx_seq_one_letter_code
_entity_poly.pdbx_strand_id
1 'polypeptide(L)'
;ELLEQSLPNGSEADKRSYYLMLRTVTDLQSNADRYLKQAEESGDTEPALSLLIAYLKNYGNVADAFNSRLADLPGIYRRDILHAVPKAIEQDRTYVVITPTAEAEAFNLPQGMSFPAGQNAAGEDLIYRTEKEAYICPMQCTEVNAVYASVKEAFGLYKQSIPLQNITTARSLFAHGEELRIGWQITSPMLVLSEGEREVNIRFRLAADSPVPNILVENSFFLQLSTAEGWTQQSATCRIDGHCLCFTFTIGSKDIASASCIEEIHGATTEYPALRILTNNTNSPYLWAKKLNFEAVEIQTKVIGIRNFTFCNELGEVDTEQQFSPFGIQGDCGAWFLFGHEELELKPLQEVRLKGHWKKMAGTEAEFNELYQEYGVDASSFIVVTEYQKGGSWHSYTGNKQPLFVSDSEEKHSLAQANILFDFSTDAQAAYEYSRERDGFFRVTLQAPSIGFGTDAYRNRFTSIMIENSRCKEKKRKPLPKEPTVPMLADVELSYIASEVITLTDTGTSSIQLEHITALSDQEAFLLDGNMTQPFLPASPADHLLYFAFLNAKEERTIRMYVDMVLPEERIPYDIPHPDQSTQLAWEQWNGTRWGTLPVEMVVAEETAGLTQSGFIEIELPEKVTDDRMDKQGRIWLRASVTGDISACLAIRSIRTNCIRVKAQNGNGTPLPAGTIREMAEEDQRIASVVQPLSGFGGTPEETETQFAAHQSARFHNRHRAVTMKDYEELVLEHFP
;
A
#
# COMPACT_ATOMS: atom_id res chain seq x y z
N GLU A 1 64.32 -59.17 -17.79
CA GLU A 1 64.36 -58.60 -19.19
C GLU A 1 65.76 -58.17 -19.59
N LEU A 2 66.53 -57.35 -18.81
CA LEU A 2 67.91 -56.92 -19.13
C LEU A 2 68.88 -58.11 -19.18
N LEU A 3 68.76 -59.08 -18.28
CA LEU A 3 69.56 -60.29 -18.27
C LEU A 3 69.15 -61.30 -19.37
N GLU A 4 67.90 -61.42 -19.70
CA GLU A 4 67.38 -62.20 -20.81
C GLU A 4 67.88 -61.65 -22.15
N GLN A 5 68.00 -60.36 -22.28
CA GLN A 5 68.60 -59.72 -23.49
C GLN A 5 70.15 -59.97 -23.64
N SER A 6 70.83 -60.24 -22.52
CA SER A 6 72.32 -60.46 -22.53
C SER A 6 72.71 -61.90 -22.74
N LEU A 7 71.79 -62.88 -22.82
CA LEU A 7 72.07 -64.34 -22.98
C LEU A 7 71.65 -64.92 -24.36
N PRO A 8 71.73 -64.22 -25.47
CA PRO A 8 71.25 -64.75 -26.74
C PRO A 8 72.15 -65.86 -27.33
N ASN A 9 73.40 -66.05 -26.88
CA ASN A 9 74.36 -67.01 -27.41
C ASN A 9 74.75 -68.15 -26.49
N GLY A 10 74.07 -68.29 -25.33
CA GLY A 10 74.35 -69.37 -24.35
C GLY A 10 73.79 -70.72 -24.83
N SER A 11 74.53 -71.81 -24.43
CA SER A 11 74.04 -73.17 -24.67
C SER A 11 72.70 -73.43 -23.96
N GLU A 12 71.94 -74.42 -24.42
CA GLU A 12 70.65 -74.82 -23.73
C GLU A 12 70.90 -75.23 -22.27
N ALA A 13 72.09 -75.74 -21.96
CA ALA A 13 72.50 -76.12 -20.62
C ALA A 13 72.69 -74.82 -19.75
N ASP A 14 73.33 -73.78 -20.27
CA ASP A 14 73.55 -72.53 -19.58
C ASP A 14 72.18 -71.76 -19.30
N LYS A 15 71.32 -71.76 -20.26
CA LYS A 15 69.98 -71.20 -20.13
C LYS A 15 69.21 -71.94 -19.03
N ARG A 16 69.31 -73.28 -19.03
CA ARG A 16 68.61 -74.12 -18.04
C ARG A 16 69.18 -73.90 -16.64
N SER A 17 70.42 -73.72 -16.48
CA SER A 17 71.07 -73.42 -15.22
C SER A 17 70.69 -72.03 -14.73
N TYR A 18 70.66 -71.04 -15.63
CA TYR A 18 70.22 -69.71 -15.33
C TYR A 18 68.76 -69.67 -14.83
N TYR A 19 67.85 -70.27 -15.55
CA TYR A 19 66.42 -70.31 -15.08
C TYR A 19 66.26 -71.11 -13.82
N LEU A 20 66.99 -72.14 -13.58
CA LEU A 20 66.99 -72.89 -12.32
C LEU A 20 67.48 -72.00 -11.17
N MET A 21 68.55 -71.25 -11.36
CA MET A 21 69.15 -70.34 -10.41
C MET A 21 68.17 -69.16 -10.12
N LEU A 22 67.59 -68.57 -11.19
CA LEU A 22 66.57 -67.49 -11.04
C LEU A 22 65.39 -67.97 -10.25
N ARG A 23 64.88 -69.15 -10.59
CA ARG A 23 63.72 -69.73 -9.85
C ARG A 23 64.07 -70.00 -8.39
N THR A 24 65.26 -70.48 -8.09
CA THR A 24 65.72 -70.73 -6.72
C THR A 24 65.86 -69.41 -5.94
N VAL A 25 66.44 -68.38 -6.57
CA VAL A 25 66.56 -67.06 -5.95
C VAL A 25 65.14 -66.44 -5.69
N THR A 26 64.26 -66.56 -6.65
CA THR A 26 62.90 -66.05 -6.52
C THR A 26 62.13 -66.81 -5.44
N ASP A 27 62.33 -68.17 -5.36
CA ASP A 27 61.70 -68.97 -4.28
C ASP A 27 62.27 -68.62 -2.91
N LEU A 28 63.61 -68.45 -2.84
CA LEU A 28 64.21 -67.98 -1.60
C LEU A 28 63.79 -66.62 -1.18
N GLN A 29 63.65 -65.67 -2.13
CA GLN A 29 63.08 -64.33 -1.81
C GLN A 29 61.64 -64.38 -1.35
N SER A 30 60.79 -65.13 -2.04
CA SER A 30 59.38 -65.21 -1.72
C SER A 30 59.07 -65.96 -0.41
N ASN A 31 59.96 -66.87 -0.02
CA ASN A 31 59.80 -67.66 1.18
C ASN A 31 60.79 -67.30 2.30
N ALA A 32 61.59 -66.25 2.12
CA ALA A 32 62.64 -65.87 3.07
C ALA A 32 62.09 -65.66 4.51
N ASP A 33 61.01 -64.99 4.62
CA ASP A 33 60.36 -64.76 5.94
C ASP A 33 59.94 -66.08 6.62
N ARG A 34 59.45 -67.02 5.83
CA ARG A 34 59.04 -68.33 6.33
C ARG A 34 60.21 -69.14 6.80
N TYR A 35 61.30 -69.17 6.02
CA TYR A 35 62.49 -69.88 6.35
C TYR A 35 63.22 -69.30 7.59
N LEU A 36 63.26 -67.97 7.69
CA LEU A 36 63.81 -67.24 8.80
C LEU A 36 63.00 -67.51 10.10
N LYS A 37 61.69 -67.51 10.04
CA LYS A 37 60.80 -67.84 11.16
C LYS A 37 61.00 -69.30 11.62
N GLN A 38 61.07 -70.19 10.63
CA GLN A 38 61.29 -71.64 10.93
C GLN A 38 62.63 -71.89 11.56
N ALA A 39 63.70 -71.21 11.20
CA ALA A 39 65.01 -71.24 11.76
C ALA A 39 65.06 -70.65 13.21
N GLU A 40 64.32 -69.56 13.42
CA GLU A 40 64.16 -68.97 14.78
C GLU A 40 63.39 -69.91 15.74
N GLU A 41 62.35 -70.57 15.25
CA GLU A 41 61.51 -71.49 16.09
C GLU A 41 62.23 -72.79 16.40
N SER A 42 63.11 -73.25 15.55
CA SER A 42 63.86 -74.51 15.81
C SER A 42 64.97 -74.34 16.79
N GLY A 43 65.47 -73.17 17.09
CA GLY A 43 66.57 -72.89 18.01
C GLY A 43 67.93 -73.45 17.58
N ASP A 44 68.02 -74.09 16.38
CA ASP A 44 69.21 -74.79 15.89
C ASP A 44 69.91 -73.94 14.78
N THR A 45 70.25 -72.72 15.19
CA THR A 45 70.98 -71.81 14.29
C THR A 45 72.42 -71.68 14.68
N GLU A 46 73.27 -71.77 13.66
CA GLU A 46 74.70 -71.54 13.88
C GLU A 46 74.96 -70.16 14.46
N PRO A 47 75.79 -69.95 15.43
CA PRO A 47 76.01 -68.66 16.11
C PRO A 47 76.36 -67.51 15.15
N ALA A 48 77.03 -67.76 14.13
CA ALA A 48 77.37 -66.77 13.13
C ALA A 48 76.14 -66.34 12.36
N LEU A 49 75.23 -67.25 12.02
CA LEU A 49 73.94 -66.94 11.35
C LEU A 49 72.99 -66.17 12.22
N SER A 50 72.94 -66.52 13.51
CA SER A 50 72.14 -65.82 14.53
C SER A 50 72.60 -64.35 14.66
N LEU A 51 73.91 -64.11 14.69
CA LEU A 51 74.51 -62.78 14.73
C LEU A 51 74.13 -61.96 13.43
N LEU A 52 74.20 -62.63 12.30
CA LEU A 52 73.80 -62.00 11.02
C LEU A 52 72.32 -61.63 10.98
N ILE A 53 71.45 -62.52 11.44
CA ILE A 53 70.02 -62.27 11.55
C ILE A 53 69.75 -61.09 12.50
N ALA A 54 70.37 -61.05 13.67
CA ALA A 54 70.28 -59.98 14.64
C ALA A 54 70.74 -58.60 14.00
N TYR A 55 71.85 -58.64 13.26
CA TYR A 55 72.34 -57.50 12.59
C TYR A 55 71.36 -56.98 11.49
N LEU A 56 70.87 -57.90 10.66
CA LEU A 56 69.91 -57.55 9.58
C LEU A 56 68.61 -57.03 10.14
N LYS A 57 68.12 -57.60 11.26
CA LYS A 57 66.92 -57.04 11.98
C LYS A 57 67.19 -55.63 12.49
N ASN A 58 68.34 -55.41 13.12
CA ASN A 58 68.71 -54.07 13.59
C ASN A 58 68.91 -53.10 12.39
N TYR A 59 69.49 -53.54 11.29
CA TYR A 59 69.61 -52.73 10.08
C TYR A 59 68.25 -52.43 9.47
N GLY A 60 67.35 -53.43 9.44
CA GLY A 60 65.95 -53.21 9.04
C GLY A 60 65.26 -52.14 9.86
N ASN A 61 65.35 -52.22 11.18
CA ASN A 61 64.79 -51.19 12.04
C ASN A 61 65.37 -49.80 11.81
N VAL A 62 66.67 -49.69 11.54
CA VAL A 62 67.32 -48.41 11.19
C VAL A 62 66.87 -47.91 9.80
N ALA A 63 66.76 -48.83 8.83
CA ALA A 63 66.30 -48.50 7.48
C ALA A 63 64.84 -48.05 7.51
N ASP A 64 63.99 -48.74 8.26
CA ASP A 64 62.58 -48.37 8.42
C ASP A 64 62.44 -47.02 9.14
N ALA A 65 63.24 -46.78 10.19
CA ALA A 65 63.25 -45.49 10.88
C ALA A 65 63.76 -44.36 9.96
N PHE A 66 64.73 -44.65 9.09
CA PHE A 66 65.20 -43.68 8.10
C PHE A 66 64.19 -43.43 6.98
N ASN A 67 63.62 -44.49 6.44
CA ASN A 67 62.58 -44.38 5.39
C ASN A 67 61.32 -43.66 5.93
N SER A 68 60.91 -43.92 7.16
CA SER A 68 59.80 -43.21 7.77
C SER A 68 60.10 -41.72 7.94
N ARG A 69 61.34 -41.34 8.29
CA ARG A 69 61.76 -39.94 8.34
C ARG A 69 61.82 -39.30 6.95
N LEU A 70 62.28 -40.03 5.92
CA LEU A 70 62.27 -39.56 4.56
C LEU A 70 60.86 -39.38 4.03
N ALA A 71 59.95 -40.28 4.36
CA ALA A 71 58.52 -40.14 4.02
C ALA A 71 57.88 -38.90 4.67
N ASP A 72 58.26 -38.55 5.90
CA ASP A 72 57.81 -37.36 6.60
C ASP A 72 58.64 -36.10 6.36
N LEU A 73 59.65 -36.14 5.47
CA LEU A 73 60.51 -34.97 5.20
C LEU A 73 59.74 -33.72 4.83
N PRO A 74 58.63 -33.76 4.02
CA PRO A 74 57.79 -32.61 3.76
C PRO A 74 57.06 -32.08 5.04
N GLY A 75 56.68 -32.96 5.94
CA GLY A 75 56.11 -32.60 7.22
C GLY A 75 57.09 -31.92 8.16
N ILE A 76 58.31 -32.48 8.31
CA ILE A 76 59.43 -31.89 9.06
C ILE A 76 59.76 -30.51 8.51
N TYR A 77 59.85 -30.36 7.18
CA TYR A 77 60.15 -29.07 6.53
C TYR A 77 59.10 -28.02 6.88
N ARG A 78 57.84 -28.39 6.81
CA ARG A 78 56.73 -27.48 7.10
C ARG A 78 56.69 -27.09 8.58
N ARG A 79 56.78 -28.04 9.53
CA ARG A 79 56.69 -27.82 10.98
C ARG A 79 57.97 -27.17 11.55
N ASP A 80 59.14 -27.75 11.26
CA ASP A 80 60.39 -27.42 11.94
C ASP A 80 61.18 -26.28 11.27
N ILE A 81 61.06 -26.15 9.95
CA ILE A 81 61.80 -25.12 9.21
C ILE A 81 60.91 -23.90 8.90
N LEU A 82 59.68 -24.14 8.46
CA LEU A 82 58.76 -23.05 8.13
C LEU A 82 57.91 -22.56 9.29
N HIS A 83 57.89 -23.33 10.40
CA HIS A 83 57.05 -23.08 11.57
C HIS A 83 55.60 -22.85 11.20
N ALA A 84 55.12 -23.53 10.11
CA ALA A 84 53.76 -23.43 9.66
C ALA A 84 52.83 -24.21 10.62
N VAL A 85 51.71 -23.60 11.01
CA VAL A 85 50.72 -24.19 11.88
C VAL A 85 49.45 -24.45 11.09
N PRO A 86 48.83 -25.63 11.19
CA PRO A 86 47.54 -25.89 10.58
C PRO A 86 46.46 -24.90 11.10
N LYS A 87 45.49 -24.60 10.29
CA LYS A 87 44.35 -23.78 10.73
C LYS A 87 43.60 -24.53 11.85
N ALA A 88 43.46 -23.87 13.00
CA ALA A 88 42.67 -24.38 14.10
C ALA A 88 41.18 -24.38 13.75
N ILE A 89 40.40 -25.16 14.47
CA ILE A 89 38.95 -25.15 14.38
C ILE A 89 38.43 -23.75 14.56
N GLU A 90 37.69 -23.24 13.57
CA GLU A 90 36.88 -22.07 13.74
C GLU A 90 35.45 -22.49 14.13
N GLN A 91 35.00 -22.01 15.29
CA GLN A 91 33.70 -22.38 15.85
C GLN A 91 32.61 -21.70 15.03
N ASP A 92 31.61 -22.46 14.62
CA ASP A 92 30.45 -21.96 13.91
C ASP A 92 29.56 -21.06 14.78
N ARG A 93 28.78 -20.23 14.12
CA ARG A 93 27.79 -19.33 14.67
C ARG A 93 26.45 -19.68 14.13
N THR A 94 25.40 -19.37 14.88
CA THR A 94 24.03 -19.46 14.39
C THR A 94 23.16 -18.37 15.00
N TYR A 95 21.95 -18.24 14.49
CA TYR A 95 20.95 -17.32 15.00
C TYR A 95 19.90 -18.08 15.77
N VAL A 96 19.54 -17.56 16.95
CA VAL A 96 18.48 -18.07 17.82
C VAL A 96 17.44 -16.97 18.00
N VAL A 97 16.17 -17.31 17.83
CA VAL A 97 15.03 -16.41 18.06
C VAL A 97 14.40 -16.77 19.38
N ILE A 98 14.26 -15.79 20.25
CA ILE A 98 13.64 -15.91 21.56
C ILE A 98 12.24 -15.30 21.51
N THR A 99 11.23 -16.05 21.89
CA THR A 99 9.87 -15.55 22.05
C THR A 99 9.61 -15.31 23.53
N PRO A 100 9.41 -14.07 23.97
CA PRO A 100 9.04 -13.80 25.35
C PRO A 100 7.60 -14.27 25.64
N THR A 101 7.27 -14.49 26.90
CA THR A 101 5.88 -14.74 27.32
C THR A 101 5.02 -13.51 27.12
N ALA A 102 3.69 -13.67 26.99
CA ALA A 102 2.76 -12.58 26.73
C ALA A 102 2.75 -11.49 27.83
N GLU A 103 3.15 -11.85 29.05
CA GLU A 103 3.19 -10.95 30.22
C GLU A 103 4.60 -10.43 30.51
N ALA A 104 5.61 -10.84 29.74
CA ALA A 104 6.98 -10.40 29.99
C ALA A 104 7.18 -8.95 29.58
N GLU A 105 7.72 -8.16 30.49
CA GLU A 105 8.31 -6.87 30.14
C GLU A 105 9.63 -7.08 29.40
N ALA A 106 10.11 -6.04 28.72
CA ALA A 106 11.40 -6.08 28.05
C ALA A 106 12.55 -6.31 29.05
N PHE A 107 13.53 -7.12 28.67
CA PHE A 107 14.68 -7.46 29.50
C PHE A 107 15.95 -7.66 28.68
N ASN A 108 17.09 -7.52 29.36
CA ASN A 108 18.38 -7.84 28.75
C ASN A 108 18.76 -9.29 29.01
N LEU A 109 19.12 -10.01 27.95
CA LEU A 109 19.75 -11.31 28.00
C LEU A 109 21.27 -11.12 28.05
N PRO A 110 21.97 -11.58 29.13
CA PRO A 110 23.40 -11.33 29.28
C PRO A 110 24.23 -12.08 28.24
N GLN A 111 25.45 -11.59 28.01
CA GLN A 111 26.48 -12.30 27.25
C GLN A 111 26.83 -13.62 27.96
N GLY A 112 27.10 -14.69 27.19
CA GLY A 112 27.53 -15.98 27.71
C GLY A 112 26.41 -16.93 28.11
N MET A 113 25.12 -16.56 27.88
CA MET A 113 23.99 -17.50 28.09
C MET A 113 24.14 -18.71 27.20
N SER A 114 23.85 -19.88 27.76
CA SER A 114 24.12 -21.20 27.16
C SER A 114 22.87 -21.81 26.53
N PHE A 115 23.04 -22.36 25.33
CA PHE A 115 22.03 -23.04 24.54
C PHE A 115 22.54 -24.43 24.16
N PRO A 116 21.95 -25.51 24.68
CA PRO A 116 22.35 -26.89 24.36
C PRO A 116 21.95 -27.21 22.90
N ALA A 117 22.83 -27.85 22.15
CA ALA A 117 22.65 -28.25 20.75
C ALA A 117 22.91 -29.75 20.52
N GLY A 118 22.72 -30.61 21.54
CA GLY A 118 23.01 -32.04 21.47
C GLY A 118 24.44 -32.34 21.85
N GLN A 119 25.06 -33.37 21.25
CA GLN A 119 26.42 -33.80 21.55
C GLN A 119 27.33 -33.67 20.33
N ASN A 120 28.60 -33.36 20.56
CA ASN A 120 29.62 -33.32 19.53
C ASN A 120 30.10 -34.76 19.16
N ALA A 121 30.97 -34.88 18.18
CA ALA A 121 31.51 -36.19 17.74
C ALA A 121 32.30 -36.94 18.80
N ALA A 122 32.73 -36.30 19.88
CA ALA A 122 33.40 -36.89 21.03
C ALA A 122 32.44 -37.38 22.13
N GLY A 123 31.12 -37.12 21.98
CA GLY A 123 30.10 -37.46 22.98
C GLY A 123 29.98 -36.42 24.09
N GLU A 124 30.57 -35.24 23.96
CA GLU A 124 30.46 -34.13 24.89
C GLU A 124 29.28 -33.24 24.50
N ASP A 125 28.65 -32.62 25.48
CA ASP A 125 27.52 -31.70 25.21
C ASP A 125 27.98 -30.51 24.38
N LEU A 126 27.36 -30.34 23.21
CA LEU A 126 27.60 -29.21 22.33
C LEU A 126 26.80 -28.00 22.84
N ILE A 127 27.51 -26.93 23.18
CA ILE A 127 26.93 -25.72 23.78
C ILE A 127 27.24 -24.51 22.92
N TYR A 128 26.21 -23.72 22.65
CA TYR A 128 26.30 -22.39 22.02
C TYR A 128 26.12 -21.31 23.08
N ARG A 129 26.82 -20.19 22.94
CA ARG A 129 26.72 -19.06 23.88
C ARG A 129 26.48 -17.74 23.14
N THR A 130 25.73 -16.85 23.78
CA THR A 130 25.54 -15.48 23.29
C THR A 130 26.87 -14.74 23.20
N GLU A 131 27.15 -14.16 22.03
CA GLU A 131 28.38 -13.39 21.79
C GLU A 131 28.34 -12.01 22.46
N LYS A 132 27.15 -11.42 22.57
CA LYS A 132 26.90 -10.10 23.16
C LYS A 132 25.64 -10.12 24.00
N GLU A 133 25.47 -9.13 24.86
CA GLU A 133 24.20 -8.82 25.50
C GLU A 133 23.13 -8.51 24.45
N ALA A 134 21.91 -8.95 24.66
CA ALA A 134 20.81 -8.74 23.72
C ALA A 134 19.54 -8.26 24.45
N TYR A 135 18.91 -7.25 23.89
CA TYR A 135 17.62 -6.73 24.34
C TYR A 135 16.48 -7.58 23.77
N ILE A 136 15.64 -8.11 24.63
CA ILE A 136 14.49 -8.93 24.29
C ILE A 136 13.23 -8.19 24.74
N CYS A 137 12.26 -8.04 23.84
CA CYS A 137 11.01 -7.35 24.10
C CYS A 137 9.82 -8.07 23.43
N PRO A 138 8.58 -7.81 23.84
CA PRO A 138 7.40 -8.47 23.27
C PRO A 138 7.07 -8.03 21.84
N MET A 139 7.81 -7.08 21.29
CA MET A 139 7.57 -6.52 19.96
C MET A 139 7.76 -7.56 18.85
N GLN A 140 6.85 -7.55 17.88
CA GLN A 140 6.86 -8.45 16.73
C GLN A 140 6.66 -7.67 15.43
N CYS A 141 7.46 -7.96 14.42
CA CYS A 141 7.20 -7.49 13.06
C CYS A 141 6.05 -8.31 12.47
N THR A 142 4.96 -7.65 12.10
CA THR A 142 3.73 -8.31 11.63
C THR A 142 3.49 -8.15 10.15
N GLU A 143 4.02 -7.09 9.53
CA GLU A 143 3.81 -6.80 8.12
C GLU A 143 5.02 -6.08 7.54
N VAL A 144 5.39 -6.44 6.32
CA VAL A 144 6.40 -5.73 5.53
C VAL A 144 5.90 -5.58 4.10
N ASN A 145 5.93 -4.35 3.60
CA ASN A 145 5.53 -4.03 2.23
C ASN A 145 6.62 -3.24 1.52
N ALA A 146 6.91 -3.62 0.30
CA ALA A 146 7.69 -2.80 -0.61
C ALA A 146 6.75 -1.99 -1.50
N VAL A 147 6.94 -0.68 -1.57
CA VAL A 147 6.23 0.23 -2.48
C VAL A 147 7.25 0.83 -3.43
N TYR A 148 6.99 0.76 -4.72
CA TYR A 148 7.95 1.21 -5.71
C TYR A 148 7.29 1.74 -6.98
N ALA A 149 7.99 2.67 -7.65
CA ALA A 149 7.62 3.14 -8.97
C ALA A 149 8.33 2.27 -10.01
N SER A 150 7.58 1.57 -10.86
CA SER A 150 8.15 0.75 -11.94
C SER A 150 8.15 1.51 -13.26
N VAL A 151 9.26 1.38 -13.99
CA VAL A 151 9.44 1.89 -15.35
C VAL A 151 9.19 0.80 -16.40
N LYS A 152 9.30 -0.48 -15.99
CA LYS A 152 9.33 -1.63 -16.91
C LYS A 152 7.95 -2.10 -17.39
N GLU A 153 6.90 -1.93 -16.59
CA GLU A 153 5.58 -2.51 -16.90
C GLU A 153 4.56 -1.48 -17.38
N ALA A 154 4.43 -0.39 -16.72
CA ALA A 154 3.81 0.89 -17.07
C ALA A 154 4.24 1.81 -15.95
N PHE A 155 4.56 3.08 -16.22
CA PHE A 155 4.95 4.01 -15.16
C PHE A 155 3.84 4.13 -14.09
N GLY A 156 3.91 3.31 -13.06
CA GLY A 156 2.93 3.24 -12.00
C GLY A 156 3.56 2.91 -10.66
N LEU A 157 2.75 3.04 -9.61
CA LEU A 157 3.11 2.57 -8.28
C LEU A 157 2.64 1.14 -8.09
N TYR A 158 3.48 0.37 -7.43
CA TYR A 158 3.21 -1.04 -7.11
C TYR A 158 3.49 -1.30 -5.64
N LYS A 159 2.70 -2.19 -5.04
CA LYS A 159 2.87 -2.69 -3.68
C LYS A 159 3.15 -4.18 -3.72
N GLN A 160 4.26 -4.58 -3.10
CA GLN A 160 4.66 -5.97 -2.94
C GLN A 160 4.61 -6.31 -1.46
N SER A 161 3.72 -7.21 -1.06
CA SER A 161 3.72 -7.75 0.31
C SER A 161 4.85 -8.78 0.43
N ILE A 162 5.67 -8.62 1.47
CA ILE A 162 6.81 -9.49 1.75
C ILE A 162 6.42 -10.44 2.87
N PRO A 163 6.31 -11.75 2.61
CA PRO A 163 5.97 -12.71 3.65
C PRO A 163 7.10 -12.81 4.67
N LEU A 164 6.75 -12.80 5.95
CA LEU A 164 7.70 -12.76 7.07
C LEU A 164 8.29 -14.10 7.47
N GLN A 165 7.67 -15.22 7.05
CA GLN A 165 8.06 -16.57 7.44
C GLN A 165 7.81 -17.59 6.33
N ASN A 166 8.66 -18.64 6.26
CA ASN A 166 8.50 -19.83 5.42
C ASN A 166 8.37 -19.57 3.91
N ILE A 167 9.25 -18.75 3.37
CA ILE A 167 9.32 -18.57 1.92
C ILE A 167 10.13 -19.72 1.33
N THR A 168 9.50 -20.55 0.51
CA THR A 168 10.17 -21.57 -0.30
C THR A 168 10.85 -20.97 -1.53
N THR A 169 10.37 -19.81 -2.00
CA THR A 169 10.90 -19.10 -3.16
C THR A 169 11.16 -17.64 -2.79
N ALA A 170 12.41 -17.20 -2.90
CA ALA A 170 12.79 -15.81 -2.65
C ALA A 170 12.62 -14.98 -3.94
N ARG A 171 11.77 -13.97 -3.91
CA ARG A 171 11.53 -13.06 -5.02
C ARG A 171 12.29 -11.75 -4.85
N SER A 172 12.74 -11.20 -5.97
CA SER A 172 13.39 -9.89 -5.99
C SER A 172 12.54 -8.83 -5.28
N LEU A 173 13.18 -7.95 -4.52
CA LEU A 173 12.54 -6.76 -3.97
C LEU A 173 12.17 -5.79 -5.10
N PHE A 174 11.10 -5.03 -4.89
CA PHE A 174 10.62 -4.03 -5.84
C PHE A 174 10.31 -4.61 -7.24
N ALA A 175 9.77 -5.83 -7.23
CA ALA A 175 9.35 -6.54 -8.43
C ALA A 175 8.07 -7.35 -8.15
N HIS A 176 7.28 -7.63 -9.19
CA HIS A 176 6.06 -8.46 -9.10
C HIS A 176 5.03 -7.98 -8.06
N GLY A 177 4.94 -6.67 -7.84
CA GLY A 177 3.92 -6.06 -6.98
C GLY A 177 2.56 -5.95 -7.66
N GLU A 178 1.52 -5.82 -6.86
CA GLU A 178 0.19 -5.45 -7.33
C GLU A 178 0.12 -3.93 -7.58
N GLU A 179 -0.76 -3.52 -8.50
CA GLU A 179 -0.98 -2.10 -8.77
C GLU A 179 -1.46 -1.40 -7.50
N LEU A 180 -0.72 -0.38 -7.10
CA LEU A 180 -1.05 0.46 -5.97
C LEU A 180 -1.75 1.72 -6.45
N ARG A 181 -2.93 1.99 -5.89
CA ARG A 181 -3.72 3.18 -6.16
C ARG A 181 -3.68 4.10 -4.96
N ILE A 182 -3.17 5.30 -5.15
CA ILE A 182 -3.13 6.37 -4.15
C ILE A 182 -3.95 7.56 -4.64
N GLY A 183 -4.35 8.43 -3.74
CA GLY A 183 -5.11 9.62 -4.13
C GLY A 183 -5.92 10.20 -2.98
N TRP A 184 -7.19 10.49 -3.24
CA TRP A 184 -8.08 11.21 -2.34
C TRP A 184 -9.33 10.43 -2.01
N GLN A 185 -9.80 10.56 -0.79
CA GLN A 185 -11.18 10.34 -0.39
C GLN A 185 -11.78 11.68 0.02
N ILE A 186 -12.89 12.05 -0.62
CA ILE A 186 -13.62 13.28 -0.37
C ILE A 186 -14.97 12.90 0.19
N THR A 187 -15.28 13.33 1.40
CA THR A 187 -16.58 13.13 2.05
C THR A 187 -17.29 14.47 2.11
N SER A 188 -18.53 14.55 1.61
CA SER A 188 -19.25 15.82 1.53
C SER A 188 -20.75 15.62 1.42
N PRO A 189 -21.59 16.50 2.03
CA PRO A 189 -23.02 16.55 1.75
C PRO A 189 -23.34 16.85 0.28
N MET A 190 -22.40 17.47 -0.47
CA MET A 190 -22.53 17.67 -1.91
C MET A 190 -22.69 16.37 -2.70
N LEU A 191 -22.24 15.24 -2.13
CA LEU A 191 -22.32 13.91 -2.70
C LEU A 191 -23.58 13.12 -2.31
N VAL A 192 -24.49 13.69 -1.54
CA VAL A 192 -25.81 13.11 -1.29
C VAL A 192 -26.63 13.25 -2.57
N LEU A 193 -26.82 12.14 -3.29
CA LEU A 193 -27.37 12.08 -4.65
C LEU A 193 -28.38 10.94 -4.71
N SER A 194 -29.65 11.25 -4.51
CA SER A 194 -30.70 10.25 -4.33
C SER A 194 -31.35 9.86 -5.67
N GLU A 195 -31.73 10.84 -6.51
CA GLU A 195 -32.58 10.62 -7.67
C GLU A 195 -32.22 11.59 -8.82
N GLY A 196 -32.72 11.30 -10.02
CA GLY A 196 -32.55 12.13 -11.21
C GLY A 196 -31.24 11.90 -11.96
N GLU A 197 -31.00 12.71 -12.96
CA GLU A 197 -29.70 12.79 -13.63
C GLU A 197 -28.78 13.70 -12.81
N ARG A 198 -27.64 13.15 -12.38
CA ARG A 198 -26.75 13.76 -11.39
C ARG A 198 -25.39 13.95 -12.02
N GLU A 199 -24.94 15.17 -12.18
CA GLU A 199 -23.63 15.56 -12.67
C GLU A 199 -22.82 16.15 -11.53
N VAL A 200 -21.62 15.61 -11.26
CA VAL A 200 -20.70 16.11 -10.25
C VAL A 200 -19.42 16.56 -10.94
N ASN A 201 -18.98 17.76 -10.61
CA ASN A 201 -17.75 18.35 -11.10
C ASN A 201 -16.89 18.76 -9.90
N ILE A 202 -15.69 18.17 -9.79
CA ILE A 202 -14.71 18.46 -8.75
C ILE A 202 -13.51 19.13 -9.39
N ARG A 203 -13.15 20.29 -8.86
CA ARG A 203 -12.05 21.12 -9.36
C ARG A 203 -11.01 21.34 -8.27
N PHE A 204 -9.80 20.85 -8.49
CA PHE A 204 -8.64 21.25 -7.69
C PHE A 204 -7.99 22.46 -8.35
N ARG A 205 -8.04 23.60 -7.69
CA ARG A 205 -7.34 24.81 -8.13
C ARG A 205 -5.87 24.65 -7.81
N LEU A 206 -5.04 24.58 -8.84
CA LEU A 206 -3.60 24.41 -8.69
C LEU A 206 -2.95 25.71 -8.25
N ALA A 207 -1.90 25.60 -7.44
CA ALA A 207 -1.09 26.74 -7.06
C ALA A 207 -0.38 27.35 -8.27
N ALA A 208 -0.12 28.65 -8.22
CA ALA A 208 0.43 29.39 -9.35
C ALA A 208 1.81 28.89 -9.83
N ASP A 209 2.59 28.27 -8.93
CA ASP A 209 3.90 27.68 -9.20
C ASP A 209 3.85 26.20 -9.62
N SER A 210 2.67 25.58 -9.61
CA SER A 210 2.49 24.19 -10.01
C SER A 210 2.75 24.00 -11.51
N PRO A 211 3.58 23.03 -11.88
CA PRO A 211 3.84 22.71 -13.28
C PRO A 211 2.60 22.05 -13.91
N VAL A 212 1.86 22.79 -14.71
CA VAL A 212 0.71 22.24 -15.45
C VAL A 212 1.22 21.28 -16.53
N PRO A 213 0.88 19.98 -16.48
CA PRO A 213 1.36 19.04 -17.48
C PRO A 213 0.69 19.29 -18.84
N ASN A 214 1.48 19.28 -19.91
CA ASN A 214 1.00 19.35 -21.28
C ASN A 214 0.82 17.93 -21.86
N ILE A 215 -0.02 17.12 -21.23
CA ILE A 215 -0.29 15.72 -21.60
C ILE A 215 -1.80 15.45 -21.56
N LEU A 216 -2.23 14.39 -22.24
CA LEU A 216 -3.57 13.85 -22.07
C LEU A 216 -3.70 13.22 -20.69
N VAL A 217 -4.59 13.78 -19.87
CA VAL A 217 -4.84 13.29 -18.50
C VAL A 217 -6.07 12.39 -18.43
N GLU A 218 -6.76 12.15 -19.53
CA GLU A 218 -7.88 11.22 -19.61
C GLU A 218 -7.46 9.82 -19.15
N ASN A 219 -8.32 9.14 -18.39
CA ASN A 219 -8.08 7.82 -17.82
C ASN A 219 -6.87 7.71 -16.87
N SER A 220 -6.31 8.83 -16.43
CA SER A 220 -5.21 8.84 -15.44
C SER A 220 -5.68 8.55 -14.01
N PHE A 221 -6.97 8.71 -13.76
CA PHE A 221 -7.56 8.50 -12.43
C PHE A 221 -8.80 7.62 -12.53
N PHE A 222 -9.04 6.95 -11.44
CA PHE A 222 -10.12 6.01 -11.22
C PHE A 222 -11.02 6.57 -10.12
N LEU A 223 -12.30 6.77 -10.41
CA LEU A 223 -13.26 7.34 -9.46
C LEU A 223 -14.21 6.27 -8.94
N GLN A 224 -14.44 6.28 -7.63
CA GLN A 224 -15.38 5.38 -6.95
C GLN A 224 -16.26 6.18 -5.99
N LEU A 225 -17.57 6.02 -6.11
CA LEU A 225 -18.56 6.62 -5.22
C LEU A 225 -19.09 5.58 -4.25
N SER A 226 -19.27 5.94 -3.00
CA SER A 226 -19.90 5.07 -2.01
C SER A 226 -21.41 4.95 -2.24
N THR A 227 -21.90 3.71 -2.25
CA THR A 227 -23.33 3.35 -2.40
C THR A 227 -23.72 2.32 -1.36
N ALA A 228 -24.99 2.03 -1.21
CA ALA A 228 -25.45 0.99 -0.28
C ALA A 228 -24.88 -0.42 -0.57
N GLU A 229 -24.43 -0.67 -1.81
CA GLU A 229 -23.83 -1.95 -2.22
C GLU A 229 -22.30 -1.97 -2.12
N GLY A 230 -21.67 -0.84 -1.84
CA GLY A 230 -20.21 -0.68 -1.75
C GLY A 230 -19.65 0.40 -2.67
N TRP A 231 -18.37 0.31 -2.96
CA TRP A 231 -17.69 1.27 -3.84
C TRP A 231 -18.04 1.00 -5.31
N THR A 232 -18.77 1.93 -5.92
CA THR A 232 -19.19 1.84 -7.33
C THR A 232 -18.30 2.71 -8.20
N GLN A 233 -17.70 2.11 -9.24
CA GLN A 233 -16.86 2.83 -10.19
C GLN A 233 -17.70 3.78 -11.05
N GLN A 234 -17.22 5.03 -11.17
CA GLN A 234 -17.83 6.04 -12.01
C GLN A 234 -17.04 6.25 -13.30
N SER A 235 -17.77 6.38 -14.42
CA SER A 235 -17.17 6.78 -15.70
C SER A 235 -16.92 8.28 -15.63
N ALA A 236 -15.68 8.68 -15.43
CA ALA A 236 -15.30 10.08 -15.23
C ALA A 236 -14.39 10.59 -16.34
N THR A 237 -14.54 11.85 -16.69
CA THR A 237 -13.57 12.59 -17.48
C THR A 237 -12.62 13.34 -16.57
N CYS A 238 -11.32 13.22 -16.81
CA CYS A 238 -10.30 14.02 -16.17
C CYS A 238 -9.70 14.97 -17.19
N ARG A 239 -9.66 16.26 -16.88
CA ARG A 239 -9.08 17.29 -17.76
C ARG A 239 -8.41 18.38 -16.96
N ILE A 240 -7.47 19.08 -17.60
CA ILE A 240 -6.90 20.31 -17.07
C ILE A 240 -7.57 21.47 -17.82
N ASP A 241 -8.16 22.38 -17.06
CA ASP A 241 -8.82 23.58 -17.56
C ASP A 241 -8.17 24.82 -16.93
N GLY A 242 -7.32 25.50 -17.68
CA GLY A 242 -6.48 26.56 -17.15
C GLY A 242 -5.55 26.07 -16.04
N HIS A 243 -5.73 26.57 -14.82
CA HIS A 243 -5.00 26.18 -13.62
C HIS A 243 -5.81 25.26 -12.70
N CYS A 244 -6.81 24.54 -13.24
CA CYS A 244 -7.63 23.60 -12.49
C CYS A 244 -7.49 22.18 -13.03
N LEU A 245 -7.32 21.21 -12.14
CA LEU A 245 -7.50 19.80 -12.45
C LEU A 245 -8.94 19.43 -12.16
N CYS A 246 -9.70 19.07 -13.21
CA CYS A 246 -11.14 18.86 -13.14
C CYS A 246 -11.49 17.38 -13.34
N PHE A 247 -12.37 16.89 -12.49
CA PHE A 247 -12.98 15.56 -12.56
C PHE A 247 -14.48 15.73 -12.71
N THR A 248 -15.07 15.19 -13.79
CA THR A 248 -16.51 15.26 -14.03
C THR A 248 -17.05 13.87 -14.28
N PHE A 249 -18.12 13.50 -13.57
CA PHE A 249 -18.84 12.26 -13.80
C PHE A 249 -20.36 12.48 -13.73
N THR A 250 -21.10 11.59 -14.35
CA THR A 250 -22.56 11.61 -14.39
C THR A 250 -23.10 10.28 -13.91
N ILE A 251 -24.17 10.36 -13.10
CA ILE A 251 -24.91 9.21 -12.61
C ILE A 251 -26.30 9.29 -13.23
N GLY A 252 -26.70 8.26 -13.94
CA GLY A 252 -27.99 8.20 -14.61
C GLY A 252 -29.15 8.06 -13.62
N SER A 253 -30.37 8.42 -14.05
CA SER A 253 -31.56 8.36 -13.22
C SER A 253 -31.95 6.94 -12.71
N LYS A 254 -31.40 5.90 -13.32
CA LYS A 254 -31.61 4.49 -12.94
C LYS A 254 -30.51 3.89 -12.10
N ASP A 255 -29.41 4.63 -11.93
CA ASP A 255 -28.25 4.16 -11.18
C ASP A 255 -28.49 4.31 -9.67
N ILE A 256 -27.78 3.49 -8.90
CA ILE A 256 -27.92 3.43 -7.45
C ILE A 256 -27.59 4.79 -6.83
N ALA A 257 -28.38 5.18 -5.83
CA ALA A 257 -28.12 6.36 -5.03
C ALA A 257 -26.79 6.26 -4.25
N SER A 258 -26.16 7.40 -4.02
CA SER A 258 -25.02 7.48 -3.11
C SER A 258 -25.45 7.19 -1.67
N ALA A 259 -24.55 6.66 -0.86
CA ALA A 259 -24.77 6.37 0.55
C ALA A 259 -23.53 6.66 1.39
N SER A 260 -23.70 7.04 2.64
CA SER A 260 -22.61 7.18 3.60
C SER A 260 -21.89 5.86 3.80
N CYS A 261 -20.60 5.92 4.06
CA CYS A 261 -19.79 4.72 4.28
C CYS A 261 -20.15 4.06 5.61
N ILE A 262 -20.22 2.73 5.62
CA ILE A 262 -20.32 1.88 6.80
C ILE A 262 -19.14 0.92 6.86
N GLU A 263 -18.66 0.62 8.06
CA GLU A 263 -17.42 -0.16 8.28
C GLU A 263 -17.45 -1.52 7.59
N GLU A 264 -18.58 -2.25 7.67
CA GLU A 264 -18.70 -3.62 7.15
C GLU A 264 -18.60 -3.72 5.62
N ILE A 265 -18.97 -2.65 4.91
CA ILE A 265 -19.01 -2.64 3.44
C ILE A 265 -17.86 -1.83 2.84
N HIS A 266 -17.52 -0.70 3.47
CA HIS A 266 -16.59 0.26 2.91
C HIS A 266 -15.22 0.28 3.60
N GLY A 267 -15.09 -0.39 4.77
CA GLY A 267 -13.90 -0.35 5.62
C GLY A 267 -13.71 0.98 6.37
N ALA A 268 -14.74 1.83 6.38
CA ALA A 268 -14.75 3.12 7.06
C ALA A 268 -16.18 3.56 7.33
N THR A 269 -16.36 4.44 8.31
CA THR A 269 -17.65 5.06 8.63
C THR A 269 -17.56 6.56 8.35
N THR A 270 -18.51 7.11 7.58
CA THR A 270 -18.58 8.54 7.26
C THR A 270 -19.98 9.08 7.52
N GLU A 271 -20.07 10.38 7.82
CA GLU A 271 -21.36 11.07 8.01
C GLU A 271 -22.11 11.22 6.68
N TYR A 272 -21.37 11.54 5.60
CA TYR A 272 -21.90 11.73 4.25
C TYR A 272 -21.29 10.75 3.27
N PRO A 273 -21.86 10.60 2.07
CA PRO A 273 -21.24 9.80 1.01
C PRO A 273 -19.83 10.27 0.68
N ALA A 274 -18.98 9.32 0.26
CA ALA A 274 -17.60 9.57 -0.06
C ALA A 274 -17.28 9.24 -1.52
N LEU A 275 -16.38 10.03 -2.10
CA LEU A 275 -15.81 9.81 -3.43
C LEU A 275 -14.32 9.55 -3.32
N ARG A 276 -13.84 8.46 -3.91
CA ARG A 276 -12.42 8.15 -4.06
C ARG A 276 -11.93 8.55 -5.45
N ILE A 277 -10.85 9.33 -5.50
CA ILE A 277 -10.12 9.70 -6.71
C ILE A 277 -8.74 9.07 -6.60
N LEU A 278 -8.51 7.97 -7.32
CA LEU A 278 -7.32 7.14 -7.20
C LEU A 278 -6.50 7.17 -8.49
N THR A 279 -5.19 7.06 -8.38
CA THR A 279 -4.31 6.93 -9.55
C THR A 279 -4.63 5.65 -10.32
N ASN A 280 -4.60 5.75 -11.63
CA ASN A 280 -4.63 4.63 -12.55
C ASN A 280 -3.30 4.64 -13.31
N ASN A 281 -2.58 3.52 -13.43
CA ASN A 281 -1.26 3.48 -14.06
C ASN A 281 -1.27 3.85 -15.57
N THR A 282 -2.45 4.05 -16.14
CA THR A 282 -2.59 4.62 -17.49
C THR A 282 -2.09 6.07 -17.52
N ASN A 283 -1.31 6.46 -18.53
CA ASN A 283 -0.72 7.80 -18.68
C ASN A 283 0.19 8.25 -17.53
N SER A 284 0.70 7.30 -16.74
CA SER A 284 1.69 7.54 -15.69
C SER A 284 1.36 8.71 -14.74
N PRO A 285 0.16 8.74 -14.13
CA PRO A 285 -0.30 9.90 -13.36
C PRO A 285 0.62 10.22 -12.19
N TYR A 286 1.22 9.22 -11.56
CA TYR A 286 2.15 9.41 -10.44
C TYR A 286 3.31 10.35 -10.80
N LEU A 287 3.89 10.25 -12.01
CA LEU A 287 5.07 11.04 -12.40
C LEU A 287 4.82 12.53 -12.48
N TRP A 288 3.63 12.93 -12.91
CA TRP A 288 3.28 14.33 -13.06
C TRP A 288 2.44 14.86 -11.91
N ALA A 289 1.49 14.07 -11.39
CA ALA A 289 0.60 14.51 -10.33
C ALA A 289 1.32 14.70 -8.97
N LYS A 290 2.41 13.97 -8.70
CA LYS A 290 3.24 14.20 -7.49
C LYS A 290 3.92 15.57 -7.45
N LYS A 291 3.96 16.27 -8.59
CA LYS A 291 4.56 17.60 -8.69
C LYS A 291 3.55 18.73 -8.57
N LEU A 292 2.26 18.40 -8.52
CA LEU A 292 1.19 19.38 -8.43
C LEU A 292 0.96 19.76 -6.96
N ASN A 293 0.81 21.07 -6.75
CA ASN A 293 0.28 21.63 -5.52
C ASN A 293 -1.06 22.29 -5.82
N PHE A 294 -1.99 22.25 -4.89
CA PHE A 294 -3.28 22.90 -5.01
C PHE A 294 -3.54 23.85 -3.83
N GLU A 295 -4.44 24.80 -3.99
CA GLU A 295 -4.79 25.82 -3.00
C GLU A 295 -6.26 25.80 -2.58
N ALA A 296 -7.12 25.21 -3.42
CA ALA A 296 -8.56 25.11 -3.16
C ALA A 296 -9.17 23.90 -3.88
N VAL A 297 -10.27 23.39 -3.31
CA VAL A 297 -11.13 22.37 -3.93
C VAL A 297 -12.54 22.93 -4.04
N GLU A 298 -13.12 22.82 -5.23
CA GLU A 298 -14.51 23.16 -5.52
C GLU A 298 -15.28 21.90 -5.90
N ILE A 299 -16.46 21.72 -5.31
CA ILE A 299 -17.41 20.67 -5.68
C ILE A 299 -18.67 21.32 -6.18
N GLN A 300 -19.02 21.07 -7.45
CA GLN A 300 -20.27 21.51 -8.03
C GLN A 300 -21.14 20.29 -8.35
N THR A 301 -22.39 20.33 -7.93
CA THR A 301 -23.36 19.28 -8.19
C THR A 301 -24.56 19.87 -8.93
N LYS A 302 -24.95 19.22 -10.03
CA LYS A 302 -26.13 19.54 -10.81
C LYS A 302 -27.02 18.31 -10.87
N VAL A 303 -28.27 18.46 -10.43
CA VAL A 303 -29.25 17.38 -10.43
C VAL A 303 -30.47 17.82 -11.23
N ILE A 304 -30.97 16.94 -12.08
CA ILE A 304 -32.13 17.22 -12.94
C ILE A 304 -33.11 16.05 -12.82
N GLY A 305 -34.39 16.38 -12.55
CA GLY A 305 -35.48 15.40 -12.62
C GLY A 305 -35.72 14.61 -11.34
N ILE A 306 -35.58 15.23 -10.17
CA ILE A 306 -36.04 14.65 -8.89
C ILE A 306 -37.58 14.68 -8.91
N ARG A 307 -38.22 13.54 -8.64
CA ARG A 307 -39.69 13.41 -8.61
C ARG A 307 -40.23 13.10 -7.25
N ASN A 308 -39.47 12.47 -6.40
CA ASN A 308 -39.87 12.16 -5.04
C ASN A 308 -39.44 13.30 -4.08
N PHE A 309 -40.31 14.30 -3.90
CA PHE A 309 -40.07 15.43 -3.01
C PHE A 309 -41.40 15.87 -2.36
N THR A 310 -41.29 16.52 -1.22
CA THR A 310 -42.48 17.03 -0.48
C THR A 310 -43.08 18.25 -1.21
N PHE A 311 -44.35 18.26 -1.46
CA PHE A 311 -45.10 19.38 -1.99
C PHE A 311 -46.34 19.65 -1.13
N CYS A 312 -46.53 20.90 -0.71
CA CYS A 312 -47.66 21.31 0.11
C CYS A 312 -48.30 22.60 -0.42
N ASN A 313 -49.59 22.75 -0.22
CA ASN A 313 -50.32 24.00 -0.46
C ASN A 313 -51.22 24.29 0.76
N GLU A 314 -52.13 25.26 0.64
CA GLU A 314 -53.08 25.64 1.70
C GLU A 314 -53.96 24.47 2.20
N LEU A 315 -54.12 23.40 1.41
CA LEU A 315 -54.93 22.22 1.75
C LEU A 315 -54.13 21.12 2.44
N GLY A 316 -52.79 21.24 2.50
CA GLY A 316 -51.87 20.28 3.08
C GLY A 316 -50.94 19.68 2.05
N GLU A 317 -50.41 18.51 2.38
CA GLU A 317 -49.49 17.75 1.50
C GLU A 317 -50.23 17.21 0.25
N VAL A 318 -49.57 17.26 -0.89
CA VAL A 318 -50.13 16.95 -2.18
C VAL A 318 -49.35 15.83 -2.84
N ASP A 319 -50.03 14.85 -3.42
CA ASP A 319 -49.45 13.80 -4.25
C ASP A 319 -49.03 14.38 -5.63
N THR A 320 -47.73 14.43 -5.88
CA THR A 320 -47.16 14.98 -7.10
C THR A 320 -47.21 14.01 -8.30
N GLU A 321 -47.57 12.74 -8.08
CA GLU A 321 -47.75 11.76 -9.16
C GLU A 321 -49.02 12.02 -9.98
N GLN A 322 -49.97 12.72 -9.39
CA GLN A 322 -51.23 13.10 -10.05
C GLN A 322 -51.27 14.58 -10.39
N GLN A 323 -52.24 14.98 -11.25
CA GLN A 323 -52.47 16.39 -11.49
C GLN A 323 -53.17 17.04 -10.29
N PHE A 324 -52.69 18.16 -9.86
CA PHE A 324 -53.21 18.89 -8.67
C PHE A 324 -53.23 20.40 -8.87
N SER A 325 -53.98 21.12 -8.02
CA SER A 325 -54.05 22.58 -8.02
C SER A 325 -53.02 23.15 -7.03
N PRO A 326 -51.90 23.71 -7.52
CA PRO A 326 -50.85 24.21 -6.65
C PRO A 326 -51.31 25.39 -5.78
N PHE A 327 -52.13 26.26 -6.30
CA PHE A 327 -52.68 27.43 -5.57
C PHE A 327 -54.05 27.15 -4.91
N GLY A 328 -54.31 25.88 -4.56
CA GLY A 328 -55.59 25.52 -3.97
C GLY A 328 -56.78 25.55 -4.93
N ILE A 329 -58.01 25.50 -4.38
CA ILE A 329 -59.25 25.43 -5.20
C ILE A 329 -59.64 26.76 -5.78
N GLN A 330 -59.44 27.88 -5.08
CA GLN A 330 -59.89 29.22 -5.50
C GLN A 330 -58.81 29.99 -6.26
N GLY A 331 -57.54 29.79 -5.92
CA GLY A 331 -56.41 30.46 -6.53
C GLY A 331 -56.44 31.97 -6.37
N ASP A 332 -56.75 32.46 -5.17
CA ASP A 332 -56.80 33.90 -4.89
C ASP A 332 -55.43 34.54 -4.85
N CYS A 333 -55.36 35.86 -4.95
CA CYS A 333 -54.15 36.60 -4.71
C CYS A 333 -53.65 36.35 -3.27
N GLY A 334 -52.37 35.94 -3.14
CA GLY A 334 -51.79 35.49 -1.88
C GLY A 334 -51.80 33.97 -1.67
N ALA A 335 -52.46 33.21 -2.53
CA ALA A 335 -52.40 31.76 -2.53
C ALA A 335 -50.93 31.29 -2.75
N TRP A 336 -50.55 30.24 -2.04
CA TRP A 336 -49.18 29.78 -2.06
C TRP A 336 -49.05 28.26 -2.13
N PHE A 337 -47.91 27.80 -2.52
CA PHE A 337 -47.45 26.43 -2.33
C PHE A 337 -45.97 26.43 -1.94
N LEU A 338 -45.58 25.33 -1.32
CA LEU A 338 -44.17 25.09 -0.98
C LEU A 338 -43.75 23.69 -1.40
N PHE A 339 -42.47 23.53 -1.62
CA PHE A 339 -41.85 22.25 -1.86
C PHE A 339 -40.50 22.16 -1.14
N GLY A 340 -40.04 20.96 -0.88
CA GLY A 340 -38.80 20.70 -0.18
C GLY A 340 -38.25 19.31 -0.46
N HIS A 341 -36.95 19.18 -0.33
CA HIS A 341 -36.25 17.93 -0.50
C HIS A 341 -34.99 17.91 0.38
N GLU A 342 -34.59 16.75 0.91
CA GLU A 342 -33.45 16.58 1.79
C GLU A 342 -32.12 17.11 1.15
N GLU A 343 -31.91 16.87 -0.12
CA GLU A 343 -30.73 17.38 -0.82
C GLU A 343 -30.63 18.91 -0.85
N LEU A 344 -31.78 19.61 -0.86
CA LEU A 344 -31.81 21.07 -0.83
C LEU A 344 -31.46 21.61 0.55
N GLU A 345 -31.74 20.87 1.61
CA GLU A 345 -31.38 21.21 2.99
C GLU A 345 -29.86 21.15 3.20
N LEU A 346 -29.18 20.20 2.55
CA LEU A 346 -27.78 19.88 2.82
C LEU A 346 -26.74 20.71 2.04
N LYS A 347 -27.16 21.45 0.98
CA LYS A 347 -26.23 22.00 -0.01
C LYS A 347 -26.28 23.51 -0.14
N PRO A 348 -25.15 24.19 -0.42
CA PRO A 348 -25.12 25.59 -0.81
C PRO A 348 -25.64 25.75 -2.24
N LEU A 349 -26.93 26.12 -2.37
CA LEU A 349 -27.63 26.18 -3.63
C LEU A 349 -27.29 27.44 -4.43
N GLN A 350 -27.04 27.30 -5.71
CA GLN A 350 -26.93 28.40 -6.68
C GLN A 350 -28.23 28.60 -7.47
N GLU A 351 -28.89 27.52 -7.83
CA GLU A 351 -30.14 27.53 -8.56
C GLU A 351 -31.04 26.39 -8.06
N VAL A 352 -32.32 26.67 -7.90
CA VAL A 352 -33.38 25.67 -7.73
C VAL A 352 -34.47 25.93 -8.75
N ARG A 353 -34.92 24.89 -9.43
CA ARG A 353 -35.88 24.98 -10.52
C ARG A 353 -36.95 23.91 -10.37
N LEU A 354 -38.23 24.36 -10.28
CA LEU A 354 -39.40 23.51 -10.36
C LEU A 354 -39.97 23.56 -11.78
N LYS A 355 -40.02 22.45 -12.47
CA LYS A 355 -40.61 22.29 -13.80
C LYS A 355 -41.85 21.40 -13.72
N GLY A 356 -42.75 21.56 -14.68
CA GLY A 356 -43.95 20.75 -14.82
C GLY A 356 -44.79 21.17 -16.01
N HIS A 357 -46.00 20.64 -16.06
CA HIS A 357 -46.92 20.97 -17.13
C HIS A 357 -48.22 21.55 -16.59
N TRP A 358 -48.58 22.72 -17.06
CA TRP A 358 -49.90 23.30 -16.76
C TRP A 358 -50.99 22.52 -17.46
N LYS A 359 -52.04 22.14 -16.72
CA LYS A 359 -53.24 21.45 -17.22
C LYS A 359 -54.46 22.27 -16.88
N LYS A 360 -55.56 21.99 -17.53
CA LYS A 360 -56.87 22.66 -17.37
C LYS A 360 -56.82 24.18 -17.50
N MET A 361 -55.99 24.69 -18.39
CA MET A 361 -55.94 26.11 -18.75
C MET A 361 -55.81 26.25 -20.28
N ALA A 362 -55.93 27.47 -20.77
CA ALA A 362 -55.73 27.78 -22.18
C ALA A 362 -54.31 27.38 -22.63
N GLY A 363 -54.19 26.73 -23.77
CA GLY A 363 -52.94 26.17 -24.25
C GLY A 363 -51.94 27.19 -24.80
N THR A 364 -52.47 28.33 -25.29
CA THR A 364 -51.68 29.40 -25.89
C THR A 364 -51.95 30.74 -25.17
N GLU A 365 -50.96 31.63 -25.24
CA GLU A 365 -51.05 32.98 -24.68
C GLU A 365 -52.25 33.79 -25.26
N ALA A 366 -52.53 33.65 -26.57
CA ALA A 366 -53.66 34.33 -27.21
C ALA A 366 -55.00 33.85 -26.65
N GLU A 367 -55.22 32.53 -26.49
CA GLU A 367 -56.42 31.95 -25.90
C GLU A 367 -56.59 32.35 -24.44
N PHE A 368 -55.49 32.39 -23.69
CA PHE A 368 -55.50 32.83 -22.30
C PHE A 368 -55.89 34.29 -22.17
N ASN A 369 -55.29 35.17 -22.95
CA ASN A 369 -55.59 36.62 -22.96
C ASN A 369 -57.03 36.89 -23.39
N GLU A 370 -57.57 36.13 -24.36
CA GLU A 370 -58.99 36.22 -24.74
C GLU A 370 -59.91 35.85 -23.55
N LEU A 371 -59.57 34.79 -22.79
CA LEU A 371 -60.35 34.36 -21.64
C LEU A 371 -60.39 35.43 -20.51
N TYR A 372 -59.28 36.13 -20.31
CA TYR A 372 -59.12 37.12 -19.26
C TYR A 372 -59.35 38.55 -19.71
N GLN A 373 -59.64 38.80 -20.97
CA GLN A 373 -59.84 40.13 -21.54
C GLN A 373 -60.91 40.93 -20.76
N GLU A 374 -62.02 40.28 -20.36
CA GLU A 374 -63.08 40.93 -19.63
C GLU A 374 -62.69 41.32 -18.18
N TYR A 375 -61.66 40.75 -17.63
CA TYR A 375 -61.11 41.03 -16.31
C TYR A 375 -59.96 42.03 -16.34
N GLY A 376 -59.51 42.43 -17.52
CA GLY A 376 -58.46 43.43 -17.73
C GLY A 376 -57.05 42.94 -17.34
N VAL A 377 -56.82 41.66 -17.38
CA VAL A 377 -55.52 41.02 -17.12
C VAL A 377 -55.13 40.11 -18.28
N ASP A 378 -53.84 39.86 -18.43
CA ASP A 378 -53.24 38.95 -19.41
C ASP A 378 -52.28 37.97 -18.75
N ALA A 379 -51.66 37.07 -19.52
CA ALA A 379 -50.75 36.08 -18.98
C ALA A 379 -49.55 36.73 -18.26
N SER A 380 -49.08 37.87 -18.72
CA SER A 380 -47.96 38.62 -18.13
C SER A 380 -48.29 39.29 -16.80
N SER A 381 -49.58 39.45 -16.48
CA SER A 381 -50.09 40.05 -15.25
C SER A 381 -49.94 39.11 -14.04
N PHE A 382 -49.73 37.80 -14.27
CA PHE A 382 -49.56 36.81 -13.20
C PHE A 382 -48.12 36.77 -12.74
N ILE A 383 -47.89 37.36 -11.55
CA ILE A 383 -46.55 37.47 -10.95
C ILE A 383 -46.54 36.67 -9.66
N VAL A 384 -45.52 35.85 -9.49
CA VAL A 384 -45.23 35.12 -8.24
C VAL A 384 -44.00 35.69 -7.55
N VAL A 385 -44.00 35.52 -6.23
CA VAL A 385 -42.86 35.80 -5.38
C VAL A 385 -42.31 34.45 -4.86
N THR A 386 -41.02 34.27 -4.98
CA THR A 386 -40.30 33.10 -4.52
C THR A 386 -39.49 33.43 -3.26
N GLU A 387 -39.56 32.56 -2.26
CA GLU A 387 -38.89 32.73 -1.00
C GLU A 387 -38.31 31.39 -0.54
N TYR A 388 -37.25 31.41 0.27
CA TYR A 388 -36.67 30.22 0.91
C TYR A 388 -36.84 30.26 2.42
N GLN A 389 -36.89 29.11 3.06
CA GLN A 389 -36.99 28.98 4.51
C GLN A 389 -35.59 28.94 5.14
N LYS A 390 -35.39 29.69 6.22
CA LYS A 390 -34.21 29.72 7.03
C LYS A 390 -34.59 29.94 8.50
N GLY A 391 -34.15 29.04 9.39
CA GLY A 391 -34.42 29.13 10.83
C GLY A 391 -35.95 29.25 11.14
N GLY A 392 -36.78 28.53 10.40
CA GLY A 392 -38.22 28.57 10.52
C GLY A 392 -38.91 29.82 9.96
N SER A 393 -38.18 30.77 9.37
CA SER A 393 -38.68 32.00 8.77
C SER A 393 -38.48 32.05 7.26
N TRP A 394 -39.40 32.75 6.54
CA TRP A 394 -39.32 32.94 5.10
C TRP A 394 -38.47 34.15 4.75
N HIS A 395 -37.55 33.98 3.86
CA HIS A 395 -36.58 34.98 3.40
C HIS A 395 -36.70 35.25 1.91
N SER A 396 -36.59 36.51 1.54
CA SER A 396 -36.57 36.98 0.14
C SER A 396 -35.10 37.20 -0.30
N TYR A 397 -34.86 37.13 -1.58
CA TYR A 397 -33.58 37.39 -2.23
C TYR A 397 -33.73 38.31 -3.45
N THR A 398 -32.63 38.78 -3.99
CA THR A 398 -32.66 39.67 -5.17
C THR A 398 -33.17 38.91 -6.40
N GLY A 399 -34.18 39.46 -7.07
CA GLY A 399 -34.79 38.79 -8.23
C GLY A 399 -35.88 37.81 -7.94
N ASN A 400 -36.42 37.75 -6.69
CA ASN A 400 -37.44 36.84 -6.25
C ASN A 400 -38.82 37.01 -6.83
N LYS A 401 -39.03 37.96 -7.79
CA LYS A 401 -40.31 38.18 -8.51
C LYS A 401 -40.17 37.73 -9.95
N GLN A 402 -41.06 36.87 -10.42
CA GLN A 402 -41.08 36.36 -11.77
C GLN A 402 -42.49 36.14 -12.28
N PRO A 403 -42.68 36.17 -13.61
CA PRO A 403 -43.96 35.82 -14.23
C PRO A 403 -44.23 34.33 -13.98
N LEU A 404 -45.49 34.00 -13.62
CA LEU A 404 -45.93 32.61 -13.44
C LEU A 404 -45.99 31.88 -14.79
N PHE A 405 -46.42 32.56 -15.83
CA PHE A 405 -46.52 32.01 -17.19
C PHE A 405 -45.46 32.64 -18.12
N VAL A 406 -44.69 31.78 -18.69
CA VAL A 406 -43.69 32.15 -19.69
C VAL A 406 -44.06 31.49 -21.03
N SER A 407 -44.34 32.29 -22.04
CA SER A 407 -44.68 31.75 -23.37
C SER A 407 -43.45 31.23 -24.10
N ASP A 408 -43.56 30.01 -24.64
CA ASP A 408 -42.52 29.44 -25.48
C ASP A 408 -42.62 30.04 -26.90
N SER A 409 -41.57 30.74 -27.33
CA SER A 409 -41.48 31.35 -28.65
C SER A 409 -41.36 30.32 -29.78
N GLU A 410 -40.87 29.12 -29.50
CA GLU A 410 -40.68 28.06 -30.50
C GLU A 410 -41.97 27.25 -30.72
N GLU A 411 -42.83 27.12 -29.70
CA GLU A 411 -44.08 26.33 -29.71
C GLU A 411 -45.34 27.22 -29.81
N LYS A 412 -45.41 28.12 -30.77
CA LYS A 412 -46.60 28.97 -31.02
C LYS A 412 -47.10 29.74 -29.80
N HIS A 413 -46.18 30.24 -28.97
CA HIS A 413 -46.51 30.89 -27.69
C HIS A 413 -47.33 30.02 -26.73
N SER A 414 -46.94 28.75 -26.61
CA SER A 414 -47.54 27.79 -25.64
C SER A 414 -47.27 28.24 -24.23
N LEU A 415 -48.30 28.15 -23.37
CA LEU A 415 -48.18 28.33 -21.92
C LEU A 415 -48.21 27.03 -21.14
N ALA A 416 -48.08 25.89 -21.83
CA ALA A 416 -48.20 24.57 -21.20
C ALA A 416 -47.07 24.22 -20.23
N GLN A 417 -45.93 24.88 -20.33
CA GLN A 417 -44.75 24.61 -19.49
C GLN A 417 -44.79 25.46 -18.22
N ALA A 418 -44.65 24.82 -17.06
CA ALA A 418 -44.34 25.46 -15.80
C ALA A 418 -42.83 25.47 -15.57
N ASN A 419 -42.30 26.65 -15.26
CA ASN A 419 -40.86 26.82 -15.00
C ASN A 419 -40.67 27.89 -13.92
N ILE A 420 -40.50 27.50 -12.69
CA ILE A 420 -40.31 28.40 -11.54
C ILE A 420 -38.85 28.31 -11.10
N LEU A 421 -38.17 29.43 -11.14
CA LEU A 421 -36.71 29.53 -10.91
C LEU A 421 -36.46 30.27 -9.59
N PHE A 422 -35.58 29.71 -8.78
CA PHE A 422 -34.90 30.37 -7.67
C PHE A 422 -33.44 30.52 -8.04
N ASP A 423 -33.03 31.73 -8.33
CA ASP A 423 -31.67 32.05 -8.78
C ASP A 423 -30.92 32.82 -7.68
N PHE A 424 -30.01 32.13 -7.00
CA PHE A 424 -29.13 32.71 -5.99
C PHE A 424 -27.76 33.13 -6.57
N SER A 425 -27.51 32.89 -7.84
CA SER A 425 -26.21 33.18 -8.46
C SER A 425 -25.88 34.70 -8.44
N THR A 426 -26.91 35.53 -8.42
CA THR A 426 -26.78 36.99 -8.33
C THR A 426 -26.80 37.53 -6.91
N ASP A 427 -27.14 36.70 -5.92
CA ASP A 427 -27.24 37.04 -4.50
C ASP A 427 -26.41 36.08 -3.68
N ALA A 428 -25.09 36.25 -3.73
CA ALA A 428 -24.14 35.41 -2.99
C ALA A 428 -24.39 35.43 -1.48
N GLN A 429 -24.97 36.53 -0.94
CA GLN A 429 -25.31 36.61 0.49
C GLN A 429 -26.49 35.69 0.82
N ALA A 430 -27.52 35.64 -0.02
CA ALA A 430 -28.66 34.75 0.20
C ALA A 430 -28.26 33.27 0.11
N ALA A 431 -27.43 32.92 -0.87
CA ALA A 431 -26.89 31.56 -1.02
C ALA A 431 -26.06 31.15 0.20
N TYR A 432 -25.18 32.03 0.67
CA TYR A 432 -24.36 31.80 1.85
C TYR A 432 -25.19 31.63 3.13
N GLU A 433 -26.19 32.50 3.32
CA GLU A 433 -27.09 32.45 4.46
C GLU A 433 -27.94 31.19 4.45
N TYR A 434 -28.50 30.80 3.29
CA TYR A 434 -29.24 29.55 3.14
C TYR A 434 -28.40 28.34 3.55
N SER A 435 -27.18 28.22 3.01
CA SER A 435 -26.30 27.08 3.29
C SER A 435 -25.88 26.95 4.76
N ARG A 436 -25.96 28.02 5.52
CA ARG A 436 -25.57 28.07 6.94
C ARG A 436 -26.67 27.60 7.89
N GLU A 437 -27.94 27.91 7.57
CA GLU A 437 -29.14 27.53 8.36
C GLU A 437 -30.15 26.85 7.43
N ARG A 438 -29.97 25.56 7.19
CA ARG A 438 -30.63 24.77 6.14
C ARG A 438 -32.01 24.31 6.60
N ASP A 439 -33.09 24.80 5.96
CA ASP A 439 -34.45 24.30 6.20
C ASP A 439 -35.02 23.51 5.00
N GLY A 440 -34.39 23.61 3.80
CA GLY A 440 -34.73 22.81 2.62
C GLY A 440 -36.04 23.11 1.91
N PHE A 441 -36.85 24.08 2.40
CA PHE A 441 -38.13 24.40 1.84
C PHE A 441 -38.13 25.72 1.05
N PHE A 442 -38.89 25.72 -0.04
CA PHE A 442 -39.08 26.85 -0.96
C PHE A 442 -40.56 27.14 -1.14
N ARG A 443 -40.96 28.45 -1.06
CA ARG A 443 -42.33 28.90 -1.19
C ARG A 443 -42.52 29.74 -2.43
N VAL A 444 -43.65 29.54 -3.08
CA VAL A 444 -44.13 30.33 -4.24
C VAL A 444 -45.46 30.93 -3.91
N THR A 445 -45.55 32.24 -3.90
CA THR A 445 -46.78 32.97 -3.55
C THR A 445 -47.29 33.78 -4.75
N LEU A 446 -48.55 33.67 -5.12
CA LEU A 446 -49.19 34.46 -6.16
C LEU A 446 -49.38 35.92 -5.69
N GLN A 447 -48.59 36.86 -6.19
CA GLN A 447 -48.64 38.27 -5.76
C GLN A 447 -49.60 39.14 -6.62
N ALA A 448 -49.70 38.82 -7.89
CA ALA A 448 -50.56 39.52 -8.83
C ALA A 448 -51.16 38.53 -9.83
N PRO A 449 -52.33 38.87 -10.44
CA PRO A 449 -53.15 40.07 -10.25
C PRO A 449 -53.97 40.01 -8.93
N SER A 450 -54.49 41.12 -8.44
CA SER A 450 -55.28 41.18 -7.19
C SER A 450 -56.58 40.35 -7.22
N ILE A 451 -57.08 39.97 -8.38
CA ILE A 451 -58.22 39.07 -8.56
C ILE A 451 -57.82 37.57 -8.48
N GLY A 452 -56.50 37.27 -8.33
CA GLY A 452 -56.00 35.88 -8.43
C GLY A 452 -56.33 35.30 -9.80
N PHE A 453 -56.76 34.02 -9.88
CA PHE A 453 -57.27 33.42 -11.10
C PHE A 453 -58.72 33.83 -11.46
N GLY A 454 -59.30 34.76 -10.71
CA GLY A 454 -60.57 35.38 -11.04
C GLY A 454 -61.82 34.62 -10.62
N THR A 455 -61.75 33.63 -9.78
CA THR A 455 -62.89 32.79 -9.35
C THR A 455 -63.98 33.64 -8.70
N ASP A 456 -63.64 34.51 -7.73
CA ASP A 456 -64.58 35.41 -7.07
C ASP A 456 -65.04 36.57 -8.02
N ALA A 457 -64.15 37.09 -8.82
CA ALA A 457 -64.51 38.10 -9.84
C ALA A 457 -65.53 37.55 -10.82
N TYR A 458 -65.39 36.30 -11.27
CA TYR A 458 -66.35 35.58 -12.10
C TYR A 458 -67.73 35.46 -11.40
N ARG A 459 -67.76 34.97 -10.15
CA ARG A 459 -69.01 34.81 -9.40
C ARG A 459 -69.78 36.12 -9.29
N ASN A 460 -69.11 37.21 -8.96
CA ASN A 460 -69.68 38.52 -8.84
C ASN A 460 -70.19 39.05 -10.21
N ARG A 461 -69.41 38.89 -11.27
CA ARG A 461 -69.75 39.32 -12.62
C ARG A 461 -70.88 38.48 -13.19
N PHE A 462 -70.84 37.16 -13.02
CA PHE A 462 -71.92 36.24 -13.41
C PHE A 462 -73.23 36.63 -12.77
N THR A 463 -73.22 36.84 -11.46
CA THR A 463 -74.39 37.25 -10.71
C THR A 463 -74.98 38.58 -11.17
N SER A 464 -74.10 39.58 -11.41
CA SER A 464 -74.50 40.89 -11.92
C SER A 464 -75.12 40.79 -13.32
N ILE A 465 -74.51 40.04 -14.26
CA ILE A 465 -75.04 39.83 -15.61
C ILE A 465 -76.35 39.03 -15.56
N MET A 466 -76.49 38.06 -14.70
CA MET A 466 -77.78 37.33 -14.50
C MET A 466 -78.86 38.24 -14.01
N ILE A 467 -78.61 39.12 -13.04
CA ILE A 467 -79.59 40.13 -12.55
C ILE A 467 -79.96 41.13 -13.65
N GLU A 468 -78.99 41.60 -14.41
CA GLU A 468 -79.25 42.50 -15.56
C GLU A 468 -80.04 41.77 -16.65
N ASN A 469 -79.70 40.56 -17.03
CA ASN A 469 -80.39 39.76 -18.04
C ASN A 469 -81.83 39.38 -17.61
N SER A 470 -82.06 39.20 -16.33
CA SER A 470 -83.43 38.97 -15.81
C SER A 470 -84.37 40.14 -16.04
N ARG A 471 -83.84 41.34 -16.21
CA ARG A 471 -84.58 42.58 -16.40
C ARG A 471 -84.66 42.99 -17.91
N CYS A 472 -83.92 42.30 -18.81
CA CYS A 472 -83.87 42.61 -20.21
C CYS A 472 -84.67 41.68 -21.12
N LYS A 473 -85.23 42.22 -22.25
CA LYS A 473 -85.81 41.40 -23.33
C LYS A 473 -84.66 40.51 -23.96
N GLU A 474 -85.04 39.37 -24.46
CA GLU A 474 -84.15 38.32 -24.95
C GLU A 474 -83.08 38.85 -25.96
N LYS A 475 -83.43 39.75 -26.87
CA LYS A 475 -82.55 40.36 -27.83
C LYS A 475 -81.50 41.36 -27.28
N LYS A 476 -81.63 41.72 -25.98
CA LYS A 476 -80.72 42.64 -25.28
C LYS A 476 -79.98 42.00 -24.14
N ARG A 477 -80.04 40.69 -24.05
CA ARG A 477 -79.29 39.95 -23.01
C ARG A 477 -77.77 39.98 -23.34
N LYS A 478 -76.95 40.24 -22.32
CA LYS A 478 -75.51 40.19 -22.42
C LYS A 478 -75.07 38.69 -22.35
N PRO A 479 -74.04 38.32 -23.10
CA PRO A 479 -73.47 36.99 -22.98
C PRO A 479 -72.98 36.77 -21.54
N LEU A 480 -73.09 35.53 -21.06
CA LEU A 480 -72.51 35.16 -19.76
C LEU A 480 -70.98 35.17 -19.85
N PRO A 481 -70.27 35.58 -18.78
CA PRO A 481 -68.86 35.61 -18.77
C PRO A 481 -68.28 34.18 -18.91
N LYS A 482 -67.15 34.05 -19.57
CA LYS A 482 -66.42 32.78 -19.58
C LYS A 482 -65.85 32.51 -18.19
N GLU A 483 -66.02 31.27 -17.72
CA GLU A 483 -65.51 30.84 -16.40
C GLU A 483 -63.98 30.71 -16.45
N PRO A 484 -63.23 31.45 -15.62
CA PRO A 484 -61.81 31.26 -15.50
C PRO A 484 -61.52 29.95 -14.81
N THR A 485 -60.38 29.33 -15.11
CA THR A 485 -59.97 28.07 -14.53
C THR A 485 -58.66 28.25 -13.74
N VAL A 486 -58.68 27.74 -12.52
CA VAL A 486 -57.40 27.64 -11.74
C VAL A 486 -56.57 26.57 -12.40
N PRO A 487 -55.32 26.88 -12.82
CA PRO A 487 -54.48 25.93 -13.51
C PRO A 487 -54.08 24.78 -12.55
N MET A 488 -54.08 23.58 -13.12
CA MET A 488 -53.51 22.39 -12.43
C MET A 488 -52.08 22.16 -12.91
N LEU A 489 -51.27 21.59 -12.04
CA LEU A 489 -49.91 21.22 -12.33
C LEU A 489 -49.78 19.69 -12.40
N ALA A 490 -49.00 19.18 -13.33
CA ALA A 490 -48.72 17.76 -13.48
C ALA A 490 -47.27 17.55 -13.95
N ASP A 491 -46.80 16.30 -13.84
CA ASP A 491 -45.45 15.89 -14.28
C ASP A 491 -44.35 16.76 -13.66
N VAL A 492 -44.43 16.98 -12.36
CA VAL A 492 -43.55 17.91 -11.64
C VAL A 492 -42.20 17.29 -11.43
N GLU A 493 -41.16 18.03 -11.74
CA GLU A 493 -39.79 17.64 -11.45
C GLU A 493 -39.01 18.79 -10.85
N LEU A 494 -38.11 18.45 -9.92
CA LEU A 494 -37.23 19.38 -9.25
C LEU A 494 -35.82 19.23 -9.79
N SER A 495 -35.12 20.33 -9.97
CA SER A 495 -33.73 20.39 -10.41
C SER A 495 -32.98 21.43 -9.59
N TYR A 496 -31.69 21.23 -9.36
CA TYR A 496 -30.89 22.23 -8.66
C TYR A 496 -29.42 22.23 -9.14
N ILE A 497 -28.73 23.32 -8.85
CA ILE A 497 -27.28 23.47 -8.94
C ILE A 497 -26.80 23.96 -7.59
N ALA A 498 -25.79 23.26 -7.05
CA ALA A 498 -25.12 23.63 -5.82
C ALA A 498 -23.61 23.67 -6.05
N SER A 499 -22.89 24.55 -5.35
CA SER A 499 -21.43 24.62 -5.42
C SER A 499 -20.86 25.03 -4.07
N GLU A 500 -19.83 24.29 -3.62
CA GLU A 500 -19.06 24.58 -2.41
C GLU A 500 -17.58 24.65 -2.73
N VAL A 501 -16.90 25.65 -2.17
CA VAL A 501 -15.45 25.85 -2.34
C VAL A 501 -14.80 25.83 -0.99
N ILE A 502 -13.77 24.99 -0.83
CA ILE A 502 -12.82 25.02 0.28
C ILE A 502 -11.53 25.64 -0.16
N THR A 503 -11.06 26.65 0.55
CA THR A 503 -9.68 27.11 0.47
C THR A 503 -8.87 26.47 1.61
N LEU A 504 -7.61 26.09 1.35
CA LEU A 504 -6.77 25.43 2.36
C LEU A 504 -6.46 26.31 3.58
N THR A 505 -6.75 27.61 3.49
CA THR A 505 -6.63 28.57 4.60
C THR A 505 -7.86 28.62 5.51
N ASP A 506 -9.01 28.04 5.08
CA ASP A 506 -10.24 28.05 5.83
C ASP A 506 -10.29 26.89 6.83
N THR A 507 -9.72 27.10 8.01
CA THR A 507 -9.76 26.13 9.09
C THR A 507 -11.11 26.14 9.81
N GLY A 508 -12.02 25.24 9.45
CA GLY A 508 -13.10 24.82 10.34
C GLY A 508 -14.55 25.20 10.02
N THR A 509 -14.90 25.67 8.82
CA THR A 509 -16.30 25.98 8.45
C THR A 509 -16.88 25.14 7.31
N SER A 510 -16.08 24.32 6.65
CA SER A 510 -16.53 23.52 5.52
C SER A 510 -17.08 22.17 5.95
N SER A 511 -18.12 21.72 5.25
CA SER A 511 -18.66 20.37 5.36
C SER A 511 -17.90 19.32 4.54
N ILE A 512 -16.94 19.75 3.72
CA ILE A 512 -16.08 18.85 2.92
C ILE A 512 -14.92 18.35 3.78
N GLN A 513 -14.77 17.04 3.87
CA GLN A 513 -13.62 16.38 4.48
C GLN A 513 -12.73 15.80 3.39
N LEU A 514 -11.45 16.06 3.47
CA LEU A 514 -10.43 15.57 2.55
C LEU A 514 -9.51 14.59 3.28
N GLU A 515 -9.28 13.44 2.70
CA GLU A 515 -8.39 12.40 3.24
C GLU A 515 -7.48 11.89 2.12
N HIS A 516 -6.19 11.73 2.40
CA HIS A 516 -5.28 11.04 1.49
C HIS A 516 -5.43 9.52 1.63
N ILE A 517 -5.54 8.84 0.51
CA ILE A 517 -5.38 7.38 0.43
C ILE A 517 -3.92 7.10 0.10
N THR A 518 -3.24 6.47 1.05
CA THR A 518 -1.80 6.18 0.99
C THR A 518 -1.53 4.69 0.79
N ALA A 519 -0.26 4.33 0.66
CA ALA A 519 0.17 2.94 0.49
C ALA A 519 -0.06 2.04 1.72
N LEU A 520 -0.22 2.62 2.91
CA LEU A 520 -0.28 1.89 4.18
C LEU A 520 -1.66 1.72 4.75
N SER A 521 -2.41 2.79 4.75
CA SER A 521 -3.78 2.79 5.28
C SER A 521 -4.70 3.33 4.21
N ASP A 522 -5.93 2.87 4.21
CA ASP A 522 -6.94 3.36 3.29
C ASP A 522 -7.30 4.83 3.57
N GLN A 523 -6.87 5.39 4.70
CA GLN A 523 -7.23 6.76 5.10
C GLN A 523 -6.14 7.38 5.97
N GLU A 524 -5.49 8.39 5.44
CA GLU A 524 -4.67 9.32 6.21
C GLU A 524 -5.39 10.67 6.21
N ALA A 525 -5.80 11.14 7.39
CA ALA A 525 -6.48 12.43 7.51
C ALA A 525 -5.61 13.54 6.95
N PHE A 526 -6.14 14.27 5.98
CA PHE A 526 -5.51 15.46 5.44
C PHE A 526 -5.71 16.59 6.45
N LEU A 527 -4.63 16.96 7.11
CA LEU A 527 -4.65 18.08 8.05
C LEU A 527 -4.53 19.38 7.26
N LEU A 528 -5.57 20.18 7.33
CA LEU A 528 -5.50 21.60 6.94
C LEU A 528 -4.61 22.30 7.99
N ASP A 529 -3.29 22.35 7.72
CA ASP A 529 -2.30 22.90 8.65
C ASP A 529 -2.08 24.42 8.50
N GLY A 530 -2.98 25.08 7.76
CA GLY A 530 -2.92 26.50 7.48
C GLY A 530 -1.91 26.89 6.40
N ASN A 531 -1.27 25.93 5.74
CA ASN A 531 -0.44 26.20 4.56
C ASN A 531 -1.33 26.63 3.39
N MET A 532 -0.86 27.60 2.64
CA MET A 532 -1.62 28.13 1.48
C MET A 532 -1.73 27.13 0.33
N THR A 533 -0.81 26.16 0.28
CA THR A 533 -0.76 25.15 -0.79
C THR A 533 -0.38 23.78 -0.23
N GLN A 534 -0.92 22.72 -0.81
CA GLN A 534 -0.64 21.34 -0.41
C GLN A 534 -0.35 20.47 -1.65
N PRO A 535 0.47 19.42 -1.54
CA PRO A 535 0.71 18.50 -2.64
C PRO A 535 -0.56 17.74 -3.02
N PHE A 536 -0.79 17.58 -4.32
CA PHE A 536 -1.97 16.85 -4.83
C PHE A 536 -1.94 15.35 -4.51
N LEU A 537 -0.78 14.71 -4.56
CA LEU A 537 -0.61 13.33 -4.12
C LEU A 537 0.20 13.26 -2.83
N PRO A 538 0.02 12.21 -2.01
CA PRO A 538 0.84 12.01 -0.81
C PRO A 538 2.33 12.12 -1.14
N ALA A 539 3.06 12.88 -0.35
CA ALA A 539 4.50 13.06 -0.53
C ALA A 539 5.23 11.73 -0.30
N SER A 540 6.03 11.31 -1.27
CA SER A 540 6.91 10.16 -1.15
C SER A 540 8.37 10.63 -1.12
N PRO A 541 9.18 10.23 -0.12
CA PRO A 541 10.57 10.64 -0.02
C PRO A 541 11.46 10.02 -1.09
N ALA A 542 11.08 8.87 -1.65
CA ALA A 542 11.81 8.15 -2.68
C ALA A 542 10.86 7.32 -3.56
N ASP A 543 11.38 6.85 -4.69
CA ASP A 543 10.63 5.99 -5.61
C ASP A 543 10.61 4.50 -5.16
N HIS A 544 11.42 4.13 -4.14
CA HIS A 544 11.46 2.78 -3.55
C HIS A 544 11.41 2.88 -2.03
N LEU A 545 10.40 2.29 -1.44
CA LEU A 545 10.11 2.36 -0.01
C LEU A 545 9.85 0.97 0.55
N LEU A 546 10.36 0.71 1.76
CA LEU A 546 9.99 -0.45 2.56
C LEU A 546 9.26 0.02 3.81
N TYR A 547 8.12 -0.56 4.06
CA TYR A 547 7.29 -0.29 5.23
C TYR A 547 7.31 -1.50 6.17
N PHE A 548 7.51 -1.24 7.45
CA PHE A 548 7.57 -2.25 8.50
C PHE A 548 6.55 -1.93 9.58
N ALA A 549 5.66 -2.88 9.88
CA ALA A 549 4.70 -2.77 10.98
C ALA A 549 5.14 -3.62 12.16
N PHE A 550 5.10 -3.03 13.35
CA PHE A 550 5.44 -3.72 14.60
C PHE A 550 4.28 -3.66 15.58
N LEU A 551 3.90 -4.80 16.10
CA LEU A 551 2.89 -4.96 17.16
C LEU A 551 3.59 -5.09 18.53
N ASN A 552 2.88 -4.76 19.61
CA ASN A 552 3.38 -4.80 20.99
C ASN A 552 4.62 -3.93 21.22
N ALA A 553 4.69 -2.78 20.57
CA ALA A 553 5.81 -1.84 20.67
C ALA A 553 5.57 -0.72 21.70
N LYS A 554 4.48 -0.77 22.48
CA LYS A 554 4.15 0.25 23.48
C LYS A 554 5.25 0.36 24.54
N GLU A 555 5.63 1.59 24.90
CA GLU A 555 6.73 1.93 25.81
C GLU A 555 8.15 1.54 25.30
N GLU A 556 8.25 0.90 24.14
CA GLU A 556 9.54 0.57 23.55
C GLU A 556 10.20 1.81 22.93
N ARG A 557 11.52 1.81 22.90
CA ARG A 557 12.33 2.84 22.29
C ARG A 557 13.30 2.27 21.26
N THR A 558 13.70 1.02 21.43
CA THR A 558 14.64 0.35 20.54
C THR A 558 13.94 -0.69 19.69
N ILE A 559 14.07 -0.56 18.37
CA ILE A 559 13.59 -1.54 17.41
C ILE A 559 14.80 -2.27 16.84
N ARG A 560 14.90 -3.57 17.14
CA ARG A 560 15.96 -4.41 16.63
C ARG A 560 15.37 -5.58 15.86
N MET A 561 15.82 -5.74 14.61
CA MET A 561 15.38 -6.81 13.73
C MET A 561 16.57 -7.44 13.02
N TYR A 562 16.51 -8.74 12.79
CA TYR A 562 17.38 -9.46 11.89
C TYR A 562 16.69 -9.64 10.54
N VAL A 563 17.32 -9.19 9.49
CA VAL A 563 16.84 -9.32 8.11
C VAL A 563 17.64 -10.43 7.44
N ASP A 564 16.97 -11.53 7.16
CA ASP A 564 17.55 -12.67 6.47
C ASP A 564 17.32 -12.54 4.98
N MET A 565 18.39 -12.45 4.23
CA MET A 565 18.37 -12.15 2.81
C MET A 565 19.04 -13.27 2.00
N VAL A 566 18.56 -13.48 0.80
CA VAL A 566 19.09 -14.49 -0.12
C VAL A 566 19.11 -13.93 -1.54
N LEU A 567 19.93 -14.54 -2.39
CA LEU A 567 19.92 -14.22 -3.81
C LEU A 567 18.56 -14.58 -4.42
N PRO A 568 17.89 -13.66 -5.13
CA PRO A 568 16.62 -13.96 -5.81
C PRO A 568 16.79 -15.09 -6.83
N GLU A 569 15.79 -15.96 -6.96
CA GLU A 569 15.81 -17.07 -7.92
C GLU A 569 15.89 -16.62 -9.38
N GLU A 570 15.36 -15.43 -9.66
CA GLU A 570 15.37 -14.85 -11.01
C GLU A 570 16.76 -14.32 -11.40
N ARG A 571 17.68 -14.20 -10.44
CA ARG A 571 19.03 -13.69 -10.67
C ARG A 571 19.95 -14.80 -11.13
N ILE A 572 20.58 -14.62 -12.28
CA ILE A 572 21.62 -15.52 -12.72
C ILE A 572 22.83 -15.35 -11.78
N PRO A 573 23.49 -16.45 -11.33
CA PRO A 573 24.59 -16.39 -10.37
C PRO A 573 25.79 -15.51 -10.80
N TYR A 574 25.88 -15.15 -12.06
CA TYR A 574 26.94 -14.29 -12.63
C TYR A 574 26.58 -12.80 -12.67
N ASP A 575 25.32 -12.45 -12.34
CA ASP A 575 24.84 -11.06 -12.31
C ASP A 575 25.00 -10.48 -10.90
N ILE A 576 26.18 -10.66 -10.32
CA ILE A 576 26.51 -10.10 -9.01
C ILE A 576 26.72 -8.60 -9.18
N PRO A 577 26.07 -7.75 -8.37
CA PRO A 577 26.27 -6.31 -8.42
C PRO A 577 27.75 -5.95 -8.28
N HIS A 578 28.19 -4.97 -9.07
CA HIS A 578 29.56 -4.48 -8.98
C HIS A 578 29.81 -3.96 -7.54
N PRO A 579 31.01 -4.10 -6.97
CA PRO A 579 31.32 -3.60 -5.62
C PRO A 579 31.05 -2.10 -5.42
N ASP A 580 31.03 -1.34 -6.51
CA ASP A 580 30.69 0.10 -6.49
C ASP A 580 29.18 0.39 -6.50
N GLN A 581 28.33 -0.64 -6.69
CA GLN A 581 26.89 -0.53 -6.64
C GLN A 581 26.43 -0.65 -5.18
N SER A 582 26.17 0.48 -4.56
CA SER A 582 25.68 0.54 -3.18
C SER A 582 24.26 1.12 -3.13
N THR A 583 23.49 0.59 -2.22
CA THR A 583 22.20 1.16 -1.82
C THR A 583 22.35 1.86 -0.47
N GLN A 584 21.52 2.84 -0.23
CA GLN A 584 21.47 3.58 1.02
C GLN A 584 20.05 3.57 1.58
N LEU A 585 19.94 3.44 2.90
CA LEU A 585 18.69 3.47 3.62
C LEU A 585 18.55 4.78 4.40
N ALA A 586 17.43 5.46 4.24
CA ALA A 586 17.02 6.57 5.10
C ALA A 586 15.71 6.21 5.77
N TRP A 587 15.64 6.42 7.08
CA TRP A 587 14.54 5.94 7.92
C TRP A 587 13.61 7.05 8.35
N GLU A 588 12.32 6.74 8.41
CA GLU A 588 11.28 7.60 8.93
C GLU A 588 10.34 6.79 9.83
N GLN A 589 9.80 7.46 10.83
CA GLN A 589 8.80 6.90 11.77
C GLN A 589 7.46 7.59 11.57
N TRP A 590 6.39 6.82 11.60
CA TRP A 590 5.04 7.35 11.72
C TRP A 590 4.79 7.84 13.14
N ASN A 591 4.33 9.08 13.31
CA ASN A 591 4.08 9.68 14.62
C ASN A 591 2.58 9.84 14.96
N GLY A 592 1.72 9.10 14.27
CA GLY A 592 0.25 9.17 14.42
C GLY A 592 -0.42 10.09 13.40
N THR A 593 0.29 11.11 12.88
CA THR A 593 -0.24 12.10 11.94
C THR A 593 0.58 12.28 10.68
N ARG A 594 1.90 12.12 10.78
CA ARG A 594 2.83 12.31 9.65
C ARG A 594 4.08 11.45 9.80
N TRP A 595 4.81 11.30 8.72
CA TRP A 595 6.13 10.69 8.72
C TRP A 595 7.17 11.69 9.23
N GLY A 596 7.97 11.26 10.20
CA GLY A 596 9.10 12.02 10.75
C GLY A 596 10.42 11.36 10.37
N THR A 597 11.34 12.11 9.79
CA THR A 597 12.68 11.62 9.44
C THR A 597 13.48 11.28 10.69
N LEU A 598 14.07 10.09 10.72
CA LEU A 598 14.98 9.68 11.79
C LEU A 598 16.41 10.11 11.42
N PRO A 599 17.11 10.86 12.30
CA PRO A 599 18.51 11.17 12.11
C PRO A 599 19.37 9.91 11.98
N VAL A 600 20.47 10.00 11.24
CA VAL A 600 21.38 8.86 11.01
C VAL A 600 21.94 8.32 12.33
N GLU A 601 22.13 9.15 13.33
CA GLU A 601 22.60 8.80 14.67
C GLU A 601 21.63 7.88 15.44
N MET A 602 20.35 7.86 15.03
CA MET A 602 19.34 6.97 15.62
C MET A 602 19.40 5.55 15.03
N VAL A 603 20.12 5.34 13.94
CA VAL A 603 20.41 4.02 13.39
C VAL A 603 21.67 3.49 14.08
N VAL A 604 21.48 2.75 15.17
CA VAL A 604 22.57 2.24 16.02
C VAL A 604 23.40 1.19 15.30
N ALA A 605 22.75 0.33 14.51
CA ALA A 605 23.40 -0.67 13.67
C ALA A 605 22.64 -0.87 12.35
N GLU A 606 23.39 -0.95 11.26
CA GLU A 606 22.93 -1.32 9.94
C GLU A 606 23.94 -2.30 9.34
N GLU A 607 23.73 -3.61 9.56
CA GLU A 607 24.63 -4.67 9.10
C GLU A 607 24.24 -5.21 7.70
N THR A 608 23.10 -4.74 7.13
CA THR A 608 22.63 -5.25 5.82
C THR A 608 23.33 -4.60 4.63
N ALA A 609 24.21 -3.63 4.86
CA ALA A 609 24.91 -2.85 3.83
C ALA A 609 23.95 -2.33 2.75
N GLY A 610 22.81 -1.76 3.17
CA GLY A 610 21.77 -1.28 2.27
C GLY A 610 20.97 -2.40 1.59
N LEU A 611 20.67 -3.52 2.28
CA LEU A 611 19.94 -4.68 1.77
C LEU A 611 20.71 -5.52 0.74
N THR A 612 22.03 -5.53 0.80
CA THR A 612 22.89 -6.34 -0.06
C THR A 612 23.42 -7.62 0.64
N GLN A 613 23.18 -7.75 1.94
CA GLN A 613 23.52 -8.93 2.74
C GLN A 613 22.57 -9.08 3.93
N SER A 614 22.53 -10.28 4.54
CA SER A 614 21.79 -10.52 5.77
C SER A 614 22.48 -9.82 6.96
N GLY A 615 21.70 -9.25 7.88
CA GLY A 615 22.28 -8.56 9.02
C GLY A 615 21.22 -7.99 9.98
N PHE A 616 21.70 -7.38 11.06
CA PHE A 616 20.86 -6.67 12.01
C PHE A 616 20.66 -5.23 11.58
N ILE A 617 19.44 -4.76 11.82
CA ILE A 617 19.09 -3.33 11.79
C ILE A 617 18.59 -2.99 13.19
N GLU A 618 19.19 -1.98 13.80
CA GLU A 618 18.85 -1.50 15.13
C GLU A 618 18.64 0.01 15.09
N ILE A 619 17.44 0.43 15.48
CA ILE A 619 16.99 1.83 15.43
C ILE A 619 16.55 2.25 16.82
N GLU A 620 17.07 3.35 17.33
CA GLU A 620 16.62 3.97 18.54
C GLU A 620 15.64 5.10 18.20
N LEU A 621 14.41 5.02 18.69
CA LEU A 621 13.39 6.04 18.45
C LEU A 621 13.67 7.28 19.32
N PRO A 622 13.35 8.50 18.85
CA PRO A 622 13.53 9.73 19.61
C PRO A 622 12.81 9.71 20.95
N GLU A 623 11.63 9.12 20.98
CA GLU A 623 10.78 8.99 22.15
C GLU A 623 10.18 7.59 22.22
N LYS A 624 9.73 7.20 23.43
CA LYS A 624 8.99 5.95 23.61
C LYS A 624 7.70 5.95 22.81
N VAL A 625 7.29 4.80 22.34
CA VAL A 625 6.04 4.60 21.60
C VAL A 625 4.83 4.79 22.53
N THR A 626 3.94 5.69 22.17
CA THR A 626 2.68 5.99 22.85
C THR A 626 1.47 5.63 21.97
N ASP A 627 0.29 5.50 22.57
CA ASP A 627 -0.92 5.02 21.86
C ASP A 627 -1.32 5.94 20.69
N ASP A 628 -1.05 7.24 20.77
CA ASP A 628 -1.31 8.23 19.71
C ASP A 628 -0.42 8.07 18.46
N ARG A 629 0.66 7.27 18.56
CA ARG A 629 1.57 6.96 17.46
C ARG A 629 1.28 5.63 16.78
N MET A 630 0.30 4.90 17.30
CA MET A 630 -0.13 3.61 16.76
C MET A 630 -1.27 3.77 15.76
N ASP A 631 -1.39 2.83 14.85
CA ASP A 631 -2.56 2.71 14.00
C ASP A 631 -3.76 2.11 14.77
N LYS A 632 -4.92 2.02 14.13
CA LYS A 632 -6.15 1.44 14.71
C LYS A 632 -6.00 -0.02 15.20
N GLN A 633 -4.93 -0.72 14.75
CA GLN A 633 -4.64 -2.10 15.12
C GLN A 633 -3.56 -2.19 16.22
N GLY A 634 -3.11 -1.06 16.77
CA GLY A 634 -2.09 -1.00 17.81
C GLY A 634 -0.67 -1.26 17.29
N ARG A 635 -0.41 -1.00 16.00
CA ARG A 635 0.91 -1.18 15.37
C ARG A 635 1.59 0.16 15.17
N ILE A 636 2.90 0.16 15.29
CA ILE A 636 3.74 1.27 14.85
C ILE A 636 4.34 0.98 13.47
N TRP A 637 4.64 2.04 12.75
CA TRP A 637 5.16 1.94 11.41
C TRP A 637 6.51 2.64 11.28
N LEU A 638 7.46 1.93 10.67
CA LEU A 638 8.71 2.48 10.15
C LEU A 638 8.70 2.41 8.63
N ARG A 639 9.33 3.38 8.00
CA ARG A 639 9.53 3.44 6.56
C ARG A 639 11.01 3.63 6.24
N ALA A 640 11.56 2.78 5.36
CA ALA A 640 12.90 2.94 4.82
C ALA A 640 12.83 3.38 3.36
N SER A 641 13.43 4.50 3.04
CA SER A 641 13.68 4.93 1.66
C SER A 641 14.95 4.25 1.15
N VAL A 642 14.84 3.54 0.03
CA VAL A 642 15.95 2.84 -0.60
C VAL A 642 16.40 3.64 -1.82
N THR A 643 17.64 4.10 -1.81
CA THR A 643 18.24 4.90 -2.90
C THR A 643 19.51 4.24 -3.41
N GLY A 644 19.96 4.60 -4.60
CA GLY A 644 21.13 3.99 -5.25
C GLY A 644 20.74 2.91 -6.25
N ASP A 645 21.57 1.90 -6.43
CA ASP A 645 21.30 0.81 -7.39
C ASP A 645 20.40 -0.27 -6.77
N ILE A 646 19.11 -0.15 -7.00
CA ILE A 646 18.11 -1.11 -6.49
C ILE A 646 18.37 -2.54 -6.99
N SER A 647 19.04 -2.71 -8.13
CA SER A 647 19.38 -4.05 -8.63
C SER A 647 20.36 -4.79 -7.70
N ALA A 648 21.06 -4.09 -6.82
CA ALA A 648 21.93 -4.68 -5.82
C ALA A 648 21.17 -5.35 -4.66
N CYS A 649 19.92 -4.94 -4.38
CA CYS A 649 19.14 -5.49 -3.29
C CYS A 649 18.91 -6.99 -3.44
N LEU A 650 19.10 -7.72 -2.36
CA LEU A 650 18.75 -9.13 -2.24
C LEU A 650 17.27 -9.32 -1.91
N ALA A 651 16.77 -10.52 -2.07
CA ALA A 651 15.42 -10.89 -1.63
C ALA A 651 15.38 -11.08 -0.12
N ILE A 652 14.35 -10.55 0.54
CA ILE A 652 14.10 -10.80 1.96
C ILE A 652 13.43 -12.16 2.09
N ARG A 653 14.07 -13.08 2.83
CA ARG A 653 13.52 -14.39 3.15
C ARG A 653 12.75 -14.38 4.46
N SER A 654 13.25 -13.69 5.48
CA SER A 654 12.55 -13.51 6.73
C SER A 654 13.02 -12.26 7.49
N ILE A 655 12.13 -11.71 8.33
CA ILE A 655 12.45 -10.65 9.27
C ILE A 655 12.06 -11.13 10.65
N ARG A 656 12.99 -11.03 11.62
CA ARG A 656 12.80 -11.56 12.97
C ARG A 656 13.22 -10.53 14.01
N THR A 657 12.32 -10.24 14.92
CA THR A 657 12.63 -9.55 16.17
C THR A 657 13.18 -10.56 17.19
N ASN A 658 13.83 -10.10 18.24
CA ASN A 658 14.40 -10.93 19.30
C ASN A 658 15.35 -12.03 18.77
N CYS A 659 16.04 -11.75 17.68
CA CYS A 659 17.04 -12.62 17.11
C CYS A 659 18.41 -12.31 17.72
N ILE A 660 19.12 -13.34 18.16
CA ILE A 660 20.44 -13.22 18.78
C ILE A 660 21.45 -14.09 18.04
N ARG A 661 22.71 -13.65 18.01
CA ARG A 661 23.80 -14.44 17.46
C ARG A 661 24.49 -15.20 18.57
N VAL A 662 24.64 -16.51 18.39
CA VAL A 662 25.31 -17.42 19.33
C VAL A 662 26.46 -18.14 18.63
N LYS A 663 27.51 -18.49 19.40
CA LYS A 663 28.71 -19.15 18.92
C LYS A 663 28.96 -20.45 19.64
N ALA A 664 29.34 -21.52 18.94
CA ALA A 664 29.71 -22.77 19.52
C ALA A 664 30.94 -22.63 20.44
N GLN A 665 31.00 -23.41 21.52
CA GLN A 665 32.15 -23.45 22.44
C GLN A 665 33.06 -24.63 22.17
N ASN A 666 32.52 -25.77 21.84
CA ASN A 666 33.22 -27.05 21.69
C ASN A 666 32.75 -27.81 20.45
N GLY A 667 32.34 -27.06 19.40
CA GLY A 667 32.00 -27.62 18.10
C GLY A 667 33.24 -28.11 17.35
N ASN A 668 33.01 -28.92 16.34
CA ASN A 668 34.05 -29.40 15.41
C ASN A 668 34.19 -28.52 14.16
N GLY A 669 33.56 -27.36 14.14
CA GLY A 669 33.57 -26.43 12.99
C GLY A 669 32.59 -26.79 11.87
N THR A 670 31.82 -27.89 11.96
CA THR A 670 30.74 -28.16 10.99
C THR A 670 29.50 -27.33 11.31
N PRO A 671 28.84 -26.72 10.31
CA PRO A 671 27.65 -25.92 10.53
C PRO A 671 26.53 -26.74 11.20
N LEU A 672 25.92 -26.18 12.25
CA LEU A 672 24.80 -26.81 12.95
C LEU A 672 23.55 -26.83 12.05
N PRO A 673 22.85 -27.95 11.87
CA PRO A 673 21.58 -27.98 11.14
C PRO A 673 20.52 -27.08 11.76
N ALA A 674 19.66 -26.43 10.96
CA ALA A 674 18.55 -25.64 11.46
C ALA A 674 17.59 -26.47 12.34
N GLY A 675 17.01 -25.85 13.38
CA GLY A 675 16.03 -26.48 14.29
C GLY A 675 16.66 -27.38 15.35
N THR A 676 17.98 -27.35 15.54
CA THR A 676 18.68 -28.16 16.55
C THR A 676 18.54 -27.53 17.94
N ILE A 677 18.75 -26.22 18.09
CA ILE A 677 18.60 -25.49 19.35
C ILE A 677 17.11 -25.21 19.60
N ARG A 678 16.57 -25.67 20.72
CA ARG A 678 15.14 -25.53 21.06
C ARG A 678 14.89 -25.03 22.47
N GLU A 679 15.92 -24.94 23.29
CA GLU A 679 15.85 -24.59 24.73
C GLU A 679 17.10 -23.87 25.18
N MET A 680 17.03 -23.26 26.35
CA MET A 680 18.17 -22.70 27.06
C MET A 680 18.65 -23.72 28.09
N ALA A 681 19.92 -23.64 28.48
CA ALA A 681 20.47 -24.49 29.56
C ALA A 681 19.86 -24.17 30.94
N GLU A 682 19.50 -22.94 31.17
CA GLU A 682 18.80 -22.45 32.36
C GLU A 682 17.42 -21.93 31.94
N GLU A 683 16.36 -22.47 32.60
CA GLU A 683 14.99 -22.01 32.34
C GLU A 683 14.79 -20.57 32.81
N ASP A 684 14.27 -19.72 31.94
CA ASP A 684 13.83 -18.35 32.26
C ASP A 684 12.32 -18.25 32.07
N GLN A 685 11.58 -17.95 33.14
CA GLN A 685 10.11 -17.84 33.11
C GLN A 685 9.58 -16.75 32.19
N ARG A 686 10.43 -15.81 31.80
CA ARG A 686 10.08 -14.73 30.84
C ARG A 686 10.10 -15.20 29.39
N ILE A 687 10.65 -16.40 29.12
CA ILE A 687 10.83 -16.92 27.76
C ILE A 687 9.85 -18.06 27.52
N ALA A 688 9.00 -17.90 26.49
CA ALA A 688 8.02 -18.91 26.09
C ALA A 688 8.62 -19.98 25.18
N SER A 689 9.52 -19.59 24.27
CA SER A 689 10.16 -20.54 23.35
C SER A 689 11.49 -20.01 22.80
N VAL A 690 12.33 -20.96 22.39
CA VAL A 690 13.62 -20.72 21.74
C VAL A 690 13.65 -21.53 20.45
N VAL A 691 14.00 -20.91 19.34
CA VAL A 691 14.05 -21.55 18.02
C VAL A 691 15.29 -21.12 17.26
N GLN A 692 15.99 -22.06 16.66
CA GLN A 692 17.08 -21.80 15.72
C GLN A 692 16.55 -21.97 14.29
N PRO A 693 16.22 -20.89 13.60
CA PRO A 693 15.57 -20.97 12.29
C PRO A 693 16.52 -21.25 11.12
N LEU A 694 17.81 -20.97 11.29
CA LEU A 694 18.82 -21.03 10.25
C LEU A 694 19.93 -22.00 10.61
N SER A 695 20.57 -22.61 9.60
CA SER A 695 21.78 -23.42 9.82
C SER A 695 22.93 -22.56 10.34
N GLY A 696 23.89 -23.19 11.00
CA GLY A 696 25.13 -22.54 11.41
C GLY A 696 25.96 -22.06 10.22
N PHE A 697 26.83 -21.09 10.48
CA PHE A 697 27.70 -20.48 9.47
C PHE A 697 29.07 -20.09 10.05
N GLY A 698 30.07 -19.90 9.18
CA GLY A 698 31.39 -19.39 9.53
C GLY A 698 32.22 -20.36 10.39
N GLY A 699 31.80 -21.61 10.51
CA GLY A 699 32.60 -22.66 11.12
C GLY A 699 33.49 -23.34 10.08
N THR A 700 34.72 -23.66 10.46
CA THR A 700 35.60 -24.49 9.67
C THR A 700 36.20 -25.59 10.53
N PRO A 701 36.17 -26.85 10.09
CA PRO A 701 36.82 -27.94 10.82
C PRO A 701 38.34 -27.75 10.86
N GLU A 702 38.98 -28.45 11.80
CA GLU A 702 40.45 -28.49 11.82
C GLU A 702 41.01 -28.97 10.51
N GLU A 703 42.06 -28.31 10.05
CA GLU A 703 42.70 -28.61 8.80
C GLU A 703 43.37 -29.97 8.86
N THR A 704 43.02 -30.88 7.95
CA THR A 704 43.66 -32.17 7.82
C THR A 704 45.11 -32.04 7.30
N GLU A 705 45.98 -33.02 7.62
CA GLU A 705 47.38 -33.01 7.10
C GLU A 705 47.46 -32.88 5.57
N THR A 706 46.52 -33.45 4.85
CA THR A 706 46.45 -33.34 3.38
C THR A 706 46.06 -31.95 2.92
N GLN A 707 45.09 -31.32 3.56
CA GLN A 707 44.69 -29.95 3.27
C GLN A 707 45.81 -28.97 3.63
N PHE A 708 46.43 -29.15 4.82
CA PHE A 708 47.55 -28.33 5.25
C PHE A 708 48.71 -28.43 4.26
N ALA A 709 49.03 -29.64 3.77
CA ALA A 709 50.05 -29.82 2.76
C ALA A 709 49.72 -29.12 1.45
N ALA A 710 48.48 -29.19 1.00
CA ALA A 710 48.01 -28.54 -0.23
C ALA A 710 48.06 -27.01 -0.12
N HIS A 711 47.57 -26.45 0.99
CA HIS A 711 47.58 -25.00 1.24
C HIS A 711 49.00 -24.45 1.34
N GLN A 712 49.92 -25.15 2.03
CA GLN A 712 51.32 -24.73 2.07
C GLN A 712 51.98 -24.79 0.70
N SER A 713 51.69 -25.82 -0.11
CA SER A 713 52.16 -25.90 -1.48
C SER A 713 51.67 -24.75 -2.36
N ALA A 714 50.39 -24.44 -2.26
CA ALA A 714 49.77 -23.31 -2.95
C ALA A 714 50.39 -21.97 -2.55
N ARG A 715 50.61 -21.74 -1.25
CA ARG A 715 51.28 -20.53 -0.73
C ARG A 715 52.69 -20.36 -1.27
N PHE A 716 53.45 -21.43 -1.40
CA PHE A 716 54.77 -21.37 -2.01
C PHE A 716 54.71 -21.03 -3.50
N HIS A 717 53.70 -21.54 -4.21
CA HIS A 717 53.54 -21.33 -5.62
C HIS A 717 53.08 -19.90 -5.90
N ASN A 718 52.00 -19.46 -5.27
CA ASN A 718 51.35 -18.17 -5.57
C ASN A 718 51.92 -16.99 -4.78
N ARG A 719 52.66 -17.23 -3.66
CA ARG A 719 53.22 -16.20 -2.77
C ARG A 719 52.20 -15.13 -2.38
N HIS A 720 50.97 -15.52 -2.07
CA HIS A 720 49.82 -14.64 -1.83
C HIS A 720 49.53 -13.67 -2.98
N ARG A 721 49.78 -14.07 -4.22
CA ARG A 721 49.47 -13.29 -5.41
C ARG A 721 48.66 -14.14 -6.37
N ALA A 722 47.56 -13.63 -6.86
CA ALA A 722 46.78 -14.24 -7.90
C ALA A 722 47.30 -13.73 -9.27
N VAL A 723 47.92 -14.60 -10.04
CA VAL A 723 48.44 -14.31 -11.38
C VAL A 723 47.80 -15.23 -12.41
N THR A 724 47.59 -16.49 -12.07
CA THR A 724 46.92 -17.48 -12.91
C THR A 724 45.50 -17.78 -12.41
N MET A 725 44.66 -18.34 -13.27
CA MET A 725 43.30 -18.80 -12.85
C MET A 725 43.39 -19.73 -11.65
N LYS A 726 44.37 -20.59 -11.59
CA LYS A 726 44.61 -21.53 -10.49
C LYS A 726 44.97 -20.81 -9.19
N ASP A 727 45.74 -19.72 -9.26
CA ASP A 727 46.08 -18.93 -8.08
C ASP A 727 44.81 -18.25 -7.47
N TYR A 728 43.88 -17.78 -8.34
CA TYR A 728 42.60 -17.26 -7.89
C TYR A 728 41.76 -18.34 -7.19
N GLU A 729 41.65 -19.52 -7.78
CA GLU A 729 40.93 -20.66 -7.22
C GLU A 729 41.53 -21.06 -5.86
N GLU A 730 42.87 -21.23 -5.78
CA GLU A 730 43.55 -21.61 -4.54
C GLU A 730 43.39 -20.56 -3.43
N LEU A 731 43.50 -19.26 -3.77
CA LEU A 731 43.31 -18.19 -2.77
C LEU A 731 41.84 -18.07 -2.30
N VAL A 732 40.87 -18.25 -3.20
CA VAL A 732 39.47 -18.27 -2.84
C VAL A 732 39.18 -19.44 -1.91
N LEU A 733 39.57 -20.67 -2.25
CA LEU A 733 39.41 -21.85 -1.43
C LEU A 733 40.17 -21.80 -0.09
N GLU A 734 41.26 -21.02 0.00
CA GLU A 734 41.97 -20.79 1.25
C GLU A 734 41.14 -19.96 2.25
N HIS A 735 40.35 -19.00 1.74
CA HIS A 735 39.56 -18.07 2.59
C HIS A 735 38.09 -18.48 2.73
N PHE A 736 37.59 -19.21 1.75
CA PHE A 736 36.20 -19.68 1.69
C PHE A 736 36.18 -21.19 1.37
N PRO A 737 36.56 -22.04 2.31
CA PRO A 737 36.68 -23.48 2.14
C PRO A 737 35.32 -24.18 1.89
#